data_75f5466488ae5a1277413666f55f7a97
#
_entry.id   75f5466488ae5a1277413666f55f7a97
#
_cell.length_a   1.000
_cell.length_b   1.000
_cell.length_c   1.000
_cell.angle_alpha   90.00
_cell.angle_beta   90.00
_cell.angle_gamma   90.00
#
_symmetry.space_group_name_H-M   'P 1'
#
loop_
_entity.id
_entity.type
_entity.pdbx_description
1 polymer ?
#
loop_
_entity_poly.entity_id
_entity_poly.type
_entity_poly.pdbx_seq_one_letter_code
_entity_poly.pdbx_strand_id
1 'polypeptide(L)'
;MNNQEEKIEVYGARVHNLKNVDVVMPRNSLTVITGLSGSGKSSLAFDTIFAEGQRRYIETFSAYARNFLGNMQRPDVDKITGLSPVISIEQKTTNRNPRSTVGTVTEIYDYLRLLYARTADAYSYVSGEKMVKYTEEKIVGIIETAYSGKRIFILAPLVRQRKGHYRELFESLRRKGYLYARVDGEVLEITRGMKTDRYKNHNIEVVIDKMEVREGDGERLRKSIETAMRQGDGAIVILDKDSDESRSFSKKLMDPVTGIAYSDPAPNMFSFNSPEGACPHCKGLGWVNEIDMEKVIPDNTLSIADGAIVPLGKFKNQMIFWQIEAILAKSGMTLSTPFKDIPKETVDEIMFGSIENVRIPKERVHTSSDYFVAYDGVVKYLRSVMENDDTAAGQKWADQFLAVAECPECHGQRLRKESLAYRIWDKNIAELSHFDLNNLREWLDELPDHLSSTQQKIGNEILKELRTRVDFLLQVGLGYLSLDRPSASLSGGESQRIRLATQIGSQLVNVLYILDEPSIGLHQRDNCKLIESLKQLRDIGNTVMVVEHDSDMMLAADYIVDIGPKAGRKGGEVVFQGTPEEMLRKHTLTAQYLNMEKTISIPSKRRKGNGKYIRIKGACGNNLKNVDVEFPLGKLIVVTGVSGSGKSTLINETLQPILSQHFYRSLKTPMPYSSIEGIENIDKVVNVDQSPLGRTPRSNPATYTGVFSDIRNLFVALPEAQIRGYKPGRFSFNVKGGRCETCGGNGYKTIEMNFLPDVMVPCEVCHGKRYNRETMEVRYKGKSIADVLDMTINQAVEFFDAVPSISQKITALQQVGLGYIKLGQSSTTLSGGESQRVKLATELGKKDTGKTLYILDEPTTGLHFEDIRILMDVLQKLVDKGNTVIIIEHNLDVIKLADHIIDLGPDGGRGGGEILTTGTPEDVAKSDKGYTPMFLKRELDRQQKTNS
;
A
#
# COMPACT_ATOMS: atom_id res chain seq x y z
N MET A 1 -23.70 41.37 20.87
CA MET A 1 -24.08 39.98 20.60
C MET A 1 -23.31 39.16 21.60
N ASN A 2 -23.98 38.45 22.50
CA ASN A 2 -23.33 37.61 23.51
C ASN A 2 -22.50 36.52 22.81
N ASN A 3 -21.20 36.54 23.03
CA ASN A 3 -20.32 35.41 22.75
C ASN A 3 -20.67 34.28 23.76
N GLN A 4 -21.77 33.57 23.54
CA GLN A 4 -21.87 32.22 24.08
C GLN A 4 -20.88 31.40 23.28
N GLU A 5 -19.78 30.99 23.90
CA GLU A 5 -18.87 30.02 23.31
C GLU A 5 -19.69 28.80 22.87
N GLU A 6 -19.77 28.57 21.58
CA GLU A 6 -20.47 27.41 21.06
C GLU A 6 -19.74 26.14 21.54
N LYS A 7 -20.48 25.21 22.15
CA LYS A 7 -19.94 24.02 22.79
C LYS A 7 -20.52 22.74 22.17
N ILE A 8 -19.73 21.69 22.12
CA ILE A 8 -20.20 20.33 21.90
C ILE A 8 -20.46 19.73 23.27
N GLU A 9 -21.71 19.35 23.55
CA GLU A 9 -22.11 18.77 24.81
C GLU A 9 -22.59 17.33 24.60
N VAL A 10 -22.03 16.40 25.34
CA VAL A 10 -22.38 14.97 25.37
C VAL A 10 -22.87 14.65 26.75
N TYR A 11 -24.05 14.09 26.89
CA TYR A 11 -24.65 13.71 28.15
C TYR A 11 -25.04 12.23 28.15
N GLY A 12 -24.61 11.51 29.18
CA GLY A 12 -25.00 10.15 29.45
C GLY A 12 -24.45 9.12 28.44
N ALA A 13 -23.22 9.27 28.00
CA ALA A 13 -22.60 8.28 27.09
C ALA A 13 -22.28 6.97 27.82
N ARG A 14 -22.80 5.84 27.28
CA ARG A 14 -22.69 4.48 27.85
C ARG A 14 -22.19 3.42 26.86
N VAL A 15 -21.63 3.85 25.76
CA VAL A 15 -21.11 2.93 24.73
C VAL A 15 -19.92 2.15 25.28
N HIS A 16 -19.88 0.84 25.08
CA HIS A 16 -18.83 -0.09 25.53
C HIS A 16 -18.55 -0.02 27.03
N ASN A 17 -17.43 0.58 27.45
CA ASN A 17 -17.02 0.68 28.85
C ASN A 17 -17.28 2.05 29.47
N LEU A 18 -17.88 2.99 28.73
CA LEU A 18 -18.24 4.32 29.26
C LEU A 18 -19.32 4.23 30.33
N LYS A 19 -19.16 4.98 31.43
CA LYS A 19 -19.99 4.91 32.62
C LYS A 19 -20.85 6.17 32.75
N ASN A 20 -21.83 6.32 31.86
CA ASN A 20 -22.72 7.48 31.86
C ASN A 20 -21.97 8.81 31.87
N VAL A 21 -21.10 8.97 30.87
CA VAL A 21 -20.14 10.07 30.79
C VAL A 21 -20.79 11.34 30.27
N ASP A 22 -20.54 12.46 30.98
CA ASP A 22 -20.86 13.80 30.52
C ASP A 22 -19.59 14.56 30.19
N VAL A 23 -19.56 15.15 28.96
CA VAL A 23 -18.40 15.91 28.46
C VAL A 23 -18.88 17.18 27.77
N VAL A 24 -18.21 18.30 28.07
CA VAL A 24 -18.41 19.57 27.39
C VAL A 24 -17.12 20.05 26.79
N MET A 25 -17.11 20.32 25.50
CA MET A 25 -15.91 20.68 24.72
C MET A 25 -16.18 21.94 23.91
N PRO A 26 -15.23 22.91 23.83
CA PRO A 26 -15.40 24.10 23.01
C PRO A 26 -15.38 23.74 21.51
N ARG A 27 -16.17 24.50 20.73
CA ARG A 27 -16.05 24.43 19.24
C ARG A 27 -14.92 25.35 18.79
N ASN A 28 -14.52 25.20 17.53
CA ASN A 28 -13.42 25.94 16.91
C ASN A 28 -12.12 25.83 17.72
N SER A 29 -11.86 24.67 18.26
CA SER A 29 -10.72 24.35 19.13
C SER A 29 -10.05 23.06 18.73
N LEU A 30 -8.78 22.91 19.13
CA LEU A 30 -8.05 21.65 19.10
C LEU A 30 -8.25 20.95 20.45
N THR A 31 -9.10 19.93 20.48
CA THR A 31 -9.40 19.13 21.68
C THR A 31 -8.66 17.79 21.61
N VAL A 32 -7.87 17.45 22.63
CA VAL A 32 -7.19 16.16 22.75
C VAL A 32 -7.93 15.28 23.75
N ILE A 33 -8.33 14.06 23.32
CA ILE A 33 -8.86 13.00 24.17
C ILE A 33 -7.73 12.04 24.49
N THR A 34 -7.38 11.92 25.78
CA THR A 34 -6.28 11.10 26.26
C THR A 34 -6.70 10.14 27.37
N GLY A 35 -5.78 9.32 27.89
CA GLY A 35 -5.98 8.35 28.96
C GLY A 35 -5.38 6.98 28.63
N LEU A 36 -5.41 6.04 29.56
CA LEU A 36 -4.83 4.68 29.38
C LEU A 36 -5.41 3.94 28.17
N SER A 37 -4.63 3.00 27.60
CA SER A 37 -5.14 2.10 26.56
C SER A 37 -6.34 1.30 27.11
N GLY A 38 -7.46 1.27 26.34
CA GLY A 38 -8.69 0.63 26.76
C GLY A 38 -9.49 1.41 27.84
N SER A 39 -9.19 2.67 28.10
CA SER A 39 -9.97 3.50 29.04
C SER A 39 -11.34 3.96 28.49
N GLY A 40 -11.54 3.96 27.16
CA GLY A 40 -12.81 4.37 26.52
C GLY A 40 -12.67 5.59 25.60
N LYS A 41 -11.48 6.05 25.28
CA LYS A 41 -11.21 7.20 24.39
C LYS A 41 -11.89 7.05 23.02
N SER A 42 -11.60 5.95 22.32
CA SER A 42 -12.18 5.68 21.01
C SER A 42 -13.70 5.45 21.09
N SER A 43 -14.19 4.88 22.20
CA SER A 43 -15.64 4.73 22.45
C SER A 43 -16.34 6.08 22.56
N LEU A 44 -15.70 7.09 23.15
CA LEU A 44 -16.26 8.45 23.19
C LEU A 44 -16.15 9.15 21.84
N ALA A 45 -14.94 9.15 21.22
CA ALA A 45 -14.67 9.90 20.00
C ALA A 45 -15.38 9.32 18.78
N PHE A 46 -15.19 8.01 18.54
CA PHE A 46 -15.67 7.35 17.32
C PHE A 46 -17.03 6.67 17.50
N ASP A 47 -17.18 5.82 18.53
CA ASP A 47 -18.40 5.03 18.68
C ASP A 47 -19.58 5.84 19.24
N THR A 48 -19.33 7.05 19.80
CA THR A 48 -20.36 7.96 20.32
C THR A 48 -20.48 9.22 19.45
N ILE A 49 -19.48 10.09 19.43
CA ILE A 49 -19.58 11.43 18.82
C ILE A 49 -19.61 11.32 17.29
N PHE A 50 -18.65 10.59 16.68
CA PHE A 50 -18.62 10.39 15.23
C PHE A 50 -19.84 9.61 14.74
N ALA A 51 -20.18 8.51 15.41
CA ALA A 51 -21.32 7.68 15.04
C ALA A 51 -22.65 8.48 15.05
N GLU A 52 -22.88 9.31 16.05
CA GLU A 52 -24.09 10.17 16.11
C GLU A 52 -24.06 11.26 15.05
N GLY A 53 -22.90 11.89 14.81
CA GLY A 53 -22.75 12.90 13.77
C GLY A 53 -23.00 12.33 12.37
N GLN A 54 -22.45 11.14 12.07
CA GLN A 54 -22.67 10.43 10.82
C GLN A 54 -24.13 10.00 10.67
N ARG A 55 -24.76 9.48 11.74
CA ARG A 55 -26.17 9.11 11.74
C ARG A 55 -27.06 10.31 11.39
N ARG A 56 -26.84 11.49 12.01
CA ARG A 56 -27.59 12.71 11.70
C ARG A 56 -27.40 13.18 10.27
N TYR A 57 -26.18 13.07 9.75
CA TYR A 57 -25.90 13.41 8.36
C TYR A 57 -26.67 12.49 7.38
N ILE A 58 -26.69 11.19 7.62
CA ILE A 58 -27.43 10.21 6.82
C ILE A 58 -28.95 10.45 6.90
N GLU A 59 -29.46 10.91 8.05
CA GLU A 59 -30.89 11.24 8.20
C GLU A 59 -31.34 12.40 7.29
N THR A 60 -30.42 13.25 6.84
CA THR A 60 -30.74 14.34 5.90
C THR A 60 -30.98 13.83 4.45
N PHE A 61 -30.59 12.58 4.14
CA PHE A 61 -30.76 12.01 2.82
C PHE A 61 -32.21 11.58 2.55
N SER A 62 -32.56 11.43 1.26
CA SER A 62 -33.85 10.90 0.85
C SER A 62 -34.12 9.50 1.42
N ALA A 63 -35.39 9.13 1.57
CA ALA A 63 -35.77 7.81 2.05
C ALA A 63 -35.19 6.67 1.20
N TYR A 64 -35.05 6.87 -0.10
CA TYR A 64 -34.41 5.92 -1.02
C TYR A 64 -32.91 5.75 -0.69
N ALA A 65 -32.17 6.84 -0.53
CA ALA A 65 -30.76 6.79 -0.19
C ALA A 65 -30.52 6.14 1.21
N ARG A 66 -31.37 6.46 2.19
CA ARG A 66 -31.31 5.85 3.53
C ARG A 66 -31.52 4.33 3.52
N ASN A 67 -32.49 3.84 2.72
CA ASN A 67 -32.70 2.41 2.57
C ASN A 67 -31.49 1.69 1.94
N PHE A 68 -30.76 2.39 1.08
CA PHE A 68 -29.56 1.86 0.43
C PHE A 68 -28.32 1.87 1.35
N LEU A 69 -28.22 2.90 2.20
CA LEU A 69 -27.11 3.09 3.15
C LEU A 69 -27.29 2.32 4.47
N GLY A 70 -28.49 1.78 4.72
CA GLY A 70 -28.84 1.06 5.93
C GLY A 70 -29.20 1.98 7.11
N ASN A 71 -29.97 1.45 8.06
CA ASN A 71 -30.30 2.16 9.29
C ASN A 71 -29.14 2.07 10.28
N MET A 72 -28.43 3.17 10.50
CA MET A 72 -27.44 3.27 11.58
C MET A 72 -28.13 3.24 12.95
N GLN A 73 -27.67 2.38 13.84
CA GLN A 73 -28.15 2.36 15.21
C GLN A 73 -27.65 3.61 15.94
N ARG A 74 -28.53 4.24 16.71
CA ARG A 74 -28.17 5.35 17.59
C ARG A 74 -27.21 4.82 18.66
N PRO A 75 -26.07 5.50 18.91
CA PRO A 75 -25.21 5.17 20.05
C PRO A 75 -25.98 5.30 21.38
N ASP A 76 -25.59 4.53 22.37
CA ASP A 76 -26.17 4.61 23.72
C ASP A 76 -25.71 5.90 24.43
N VAL A 77 -26.43 6.96 24.19
CA VAL A 77 -26.20 8.30 24.72
C VAL A 77 -27.53 9.02 24.92
N ASP A 78 -27.65 9.76 26.00
CA ASP A 78 -28.89 10.48 26.29
C ASP A 78 -29.07 11.65 25.31
N LYS A 79 -28.08 12.53 25.19
CA LYS A 79 -28.13 13.71 24.33
C LYS A 79 -26.77 14.14 23.85
N ILE A 80 -26.67 14.58 22.58
CA ILE A 80 -25.51 15.30 22.06
C ILE A 80 -26.00 16.58 21.36
N THR A 81 -25.40 17.73 21.72
CA THR A 81 -25.69 19.05 21.13
C THR A 81 -24.44 19.66 20.53
N GLY A 82 -24.60 20.64 19.65
CA GLY A 82 -23.49 21.41 19.06
C GLY A 82 -22.67 20.69 17.99
N LEU A 83 -23.10 19.51 17.50
CA LEU A 83 -22.36 18.80 16.44
C LEU A 83 -22.47 19.53 15.10
N SER A 84 -21.32 19.78 14.50
CA SER A 84 -21.16 20.10 13.08
C SER A 84 -21.12 18.82 12.23
N PRO A 85 -21.14 18.90 10.88
CA PRO A 85 -20.80 17.76 10.03
C PRO A 85 -19.47 17.14 10.46
N VAL A 86 -19.42 15.81 10.55
CA VAL A 86 -18.25 15.09 11.09
C VAL A 86 -17.46 14.38 10.01
N ILE A 87 -16.13 14.46 10.06
CA ILE A 87 -15.20 13.73 9.21
C ILE A 87 -14.22 12.98 10.10
N SER A 88 -14.13 11.66 9.89
CA SER A 88 -13.18 10.80 10.59
C SER A 88 -11.94 10.54 9.73
N ILE A 89 -10.77 10.65 10.34
CA ILE A 89 -9.49 10.34 9.72
C ILE A 89 -8.81 9.23 10.53
N GLU A 90 -9.18 7.98 10.20
CA GLU A 90 -8.66 6.78 10.86
C GLU A 90 -7.41 6.23 10.14
N GLN A 91 -6.64 5.40 10.87
CA GLN A 91 -5.43 4.75 10.35
C GLN A 91 -5.68 3.58 9.39
N LYS A 92 -6.88 3.01 9.39
CA LYS A 92 -7.17 1.81 8.59
C LYS A 92 -7.04 2.12 7.10
N THR A 93 -6.06 1.51 6.45
CA THR A 93 -5.92 1.52 4.99
C THR A 93 -6.96 0.57 4.40
N THR A 94 -8.06 1.12 3.89
CA THR A 94 -9.12 0.33 3.24
C THR A 94 -8.86 0.09 1.75
N ASN A 95 -7.96 0.88 1.14
CA ASN A 95 -7.77 0.83 -0.30
C ASN A 95 -6.68 -0.17 -0.71
N ARG A 96 -7.11 -1.36 -1.14
CA ARG A 96 -6.24 -2.42 -1.69
C ARG A 96 -6.16 -2.40 -3.22
N ASN A 97 -6.71 -1.39 -3.86
CA ASN A 97 -6.69 -1.30 -5.31
C ASN A 97 -5.25 -1.05 -5.79
N PRO A 98 -4.65 -1.93 -6.60
CA PRO A 98 -3.28 -1.79 -7.08
C PRO A 98 -3.09 -0.58 -8.01
N ARG A 99 -4.18 0.00 -8.52
CA ARG A 99 -4.17 1.21 -9.36
C ARG A 99 -4.25 2.51 -8.57
N SER A 100 -4.50 2.44 -7.26
CA SER A 100 -4.53 3.63 -6.40
C SER A 100 -3.11 4.02 -6.00
N THR A 101 -2.73 5.26 -6.26
CA THR A 101 -1.42 5.84 -5.95
C THR A 101 -1.57 7.11 -5.10
N VAL A 102 -0.49 7.59 -4.52
CA VAL A 102 -0.48 8.89 -3.82
C VAL A 102 -1.04 9.98 -4.72
N GLY A 103 -0.58 10.08 -5.97
CA GLY A 103 -1.03 11.09 -6.91
C GLY A 103 -2.54 11.04 -7.21
N THR A 104 -3.14 9.83 -7.28
CA THR A 104 -4.58 9.70 -7.53
C THR A 104 -5.44 9.97 -6.30
N VAL A 105 -4.95 9.62 -5.11
CA VAL A 105 -5.68 9.87 -3.84
C VAL A 105 -5.68 11.35 -3.47
N THR A 106 -4.60 12.06 -3.81
CA THR A 106 -4.45 13.50 -3.56
C THR A 106 -4.99 14.38 -4.69
N GLU A 107 -5.50 13.78 -5.77
CA GLU A 107 -5.95 14.45 -7.00
C GLU A 107 -4.83 15.22 -7.74
N ILE A 108 -3.60 15.22 -7.26
CA ILE A 108 -2.46 15.90 -7.91
C ILE A 108 -2.26 15.35 -9.33
N TYR A 109 -2.40 14.02 -9.50
CA TYR A 109 -2.27 13.39 -10.81
C TYR A 109 -3.35 13.85 -11.80
N ASP A 110 -4.56 14.17 -11.33
CA ASP A 110 -5.65 14.69 -12.18
C ASP A 110 -5.34 16.10 -12.70
N TYR A 111 -4.77 16.95 -11.85
CA TYR A 111 -4.28 18.27 -12.28
C TYR A 111 -3.07 18.17 -13.22
N LEU A 112 -2.14 17.23 -12.99
CA LEU A 112 -1.03 16.98 -13.91
C LEU A 112 -1.54 16.53 -15.29
N ARG A 113 -2.50 15.61 -15.35
CA ARG A 113 -3.11 15.18 -16.62
C ARG A 113 -3.75 16.36 -17.37
N LEU A 114 -4.42 17.24 -16.64
CA LEU A 114 -5.01 18.45 -17.22
C LEU A 114 -3.93 19.40 -17.73
N LEU A 115 -2.86 19.61 -16.97
CA LEU A 115 -1.73 20.43 -17.34
C LEU A 115 -1.08 19.91 -18.63
N TYR A 116 -0.77 18.61 -18.71
CA TYR A 116 -0.20 17.97 -19.88
C TYR A 116 -1.11 18.08 -21.12
N ALA A 117 -2.40 17.85 -20.95
CA ALA A 117 -3.35 17.96 -22.06
C ALA A 117 -3.46 19.38 -22.61
N ARG A 118 -3.12 20.41 -21.82
CA ARG A 118 -3.30 21.81 -22.22
C ARG A 118 -2.00 22.52 -22.60
N THR A 119 -0.87 22.11 -22.04
CA THR A 119 0.39 22.86 -22.17
C THR A 119 1.58 22.04 -22.68
N ALA A 120 1.48 20.70 -22.73
CA ALA A 120 2.61 19.86 -23.15
C ALA A 120 2.88 19.99 -24.65
N ASP A 121 4.15 19.98 -25.01
CA ASP A 121 4.63 19.80 -26.37
C ASP A 121 4.66 18.30 -26.72
N ALA A 122 4.18 17.98 -27.92
CA ALA A 122 4.17 16.62 -28.43
C ALA A 122 5.46 16.32 -29.20
N TYR A 123 6.04 15.15 -28.95
CA TYR A 123 7.19 14.64 -29.70
C TYR A 123 6.83 13.31 -30.36
N SER A 124 7.53 12.95 -31.43
CA SER A 124 7.37 11.64 -32.05
C SER A 124 8.11 10.57 -31.25
N TYR A 125 7.42 9.48 -30.91
CA TYR A 125 8.08 8.34 -30.26
C TYR A 125 8.98 7.52 -31.21
N VAL A 126 8.95 7.84 -32.53
CA VAL A 126 9.75 7.16 -33.56
C VAL A 126 10.98 7.99 -33.92
N SER A 127 10.80 9.28 -34.27
CA SER A 127 11.88 10.17 -34.71
C SER A 127 12.49 11.00 -33.55
N GLY A 128 11.78 11.18 -32.44
CA GLY A 128 12.17 12.07 -31.34
C GLY A 128 11.92 13.55 -31.64
N GLU A 129 11.49 13.90 -32.87
CA GLU A 129 11.29 15.28 -33.28
C GLU A 129 10.00 15.87 -32.72
N LYS A 130 9.98 17.19 -32.51
CA LYS A 130 8.79 17.91 -32.05
C LYS A 130 7.70 17.88 -33.12
N MET A 131 6.52 17.46 -32.76
CA MET A 131 5.38 17.39 -33.65
C MET A 131 4.85 18.78 -34.01
N VAL A 132 4.40 18.94 -35.20
CA VAL A 132 3.90 20.21 -35.72
C VAL A 132 2.42 20.10 -36.12
N LYS A 133 1.70 21.20 -35.93
CA LYS A 133 0.33 21.35 -36.36
C LYS A 133 0.27 22.54 -37.33
N TYR A 134 -0.29 22.34 -38.49
CA TYR A 134 -0.37 23.38 -39.52
C TYR A 134 -1.81 23.87 -39.67
N THR A 135 -2.00 25.19 -39.75
CA THR A 135 -3.26 25.76 -40.24
C THR A 135 -3.29 25.75 -41.77
N GLU A 136 -4.47 25.78 -42.38
CA GLU A 136 -4.61 25.79 -43.84
C GLU A 136 -3.86 26.96 -44.47
N GLU A 137 -3.98 28.16 -43.88
CA GLU A 137 -3.28 29.35 -44.37
C GLU A 137 -1.76 29.16 -44.33
N LYS A 138 -1.25 28.57 -43.28
CA LYS A 138 0.20 28.29 -43.13
C LYS A 138 0.65 27.26 -44.16
N ILE A 139 -0.15 26.23 -44.44
CA ILE A 139 0.16 25.23 -45.48
C ILE A 139 0.19 25.89 -46.87
N VAL A 140 -0.82 26.71 -47.20
CA VAL A 140 -0.85 27.48 -48.47
C VAL A 140 0.43 28.32 -48.60
N GLY A 141 0.75 29.14 -47.57
CA GLY A 141 1.93 30.00 -47.63
C GLY A 141 3.27 29.22 -47.75
N ILE A 142 3.40 28.06 -47.09
CA ILE A 142 4.58 27.19 -47.24
C ILE A 142 4.67 26.63 -48.66
N ILE A 143 3.55 26.20 -49.25
CA ILE A 143 3.52 25.65 -50.61
C ILE A 143 3.85 26.71 -51.62
N GLU A 144 3.24 27.90 -51.54
CA GLU A 144 3.53 29.04 -52.43
C GLU A 144 4.99 29.46 -52.40
N THR A 145 5.62 29.43 -51.24
CA THR A 145 7.02 29.83 -51.09
C THR A 145 8.00 28.72 -51.49
N ALA A 146 7.79 27.49 -51.01
CA ALA A 146 8.75 26.38 -51.16
C ALA A 146 8.65 25.68 -52.54
N TYR A 147 7.50 25.74 -53.21
CA TYR A 147 7.22 25.06 -54.47
C TYR A 147 6.94 25.99 -55.62
N SER A 148 7.25 27.30 -55.50
CA SER A 148 7.08 28.28 -56.57
C SER A 148 7.78 27.81 -57.88
N GLY A 149 7.05 27.76 -58.98
CA GLY A 149 7.52 27.31 -60.29
C GLY A 149 7.68 25.79 -60.45
N LYS A 150 7.32 25.00 -59.45
CA LYS A 150 7.43 23.53 -59.45
C LYS A 150 6.08 22.88 -59.76
N ARG A 151 6.13 21.70 -60.38
CA ARG A 151 4.97 20.84 -60.61
C ARG A 151 4.74 19.95 -59.41
N ILE A 152 3.61 20.12 -58.71
CA ILE A 152 3.25 19.38 -57.54
C ILE A 152 1.99 18.53 -57.74
N PHE A 153 1.92 17.44 -56.99
CA PHE A 153 0.69 16.68 -56.79
C PHE A 153 0.24 16.87 -55.37
N ILE A 154 -1.04 17.23 -55.19
CA ILE A 154 -1.69 17.31 -53.88
C ILE A 154 -2.42 16.01 -53.65
N LEU A 155 -1.98 15.29 -52.63
CA LEU A 155 -2.41 13.92 -52.31
C LEU A 155 -3.16 13.92 -50.99
N ALA A 156 -4.19 13.09 -50.90
CA ALA A 156 -4.86 12.80 -49.61
C ALA A 156 -4.55 11.34 -49.17
N PRO A 157 -3.92 11.12 -48.04
CA PRO A 157 -3.61 9.77 -47.55
C PRO A 157 -4.88 9.09 -47.03
N LEU A 158 -5.17 7.88 -47.54
CA LEU A 158 -6.35 7.08 -47.19
C LEU A 158 -6.00 5.82 -46.42
N VAL A 159 -4.85 5.21 -46.72
CA VAL A 159 -4.35 4.01 -46.08
C VAL A 159 -2.86 4.20 -45.74
N ARG A 160 -2.46 3.93 -44.52
CA ARG A 160 -1.06 3.97 -44.06
C ARG A 160 -0.69 2.68 -43.37
N GLN A 161 0.30 1.96 -43.91
CA GLN A 161 0.93 0.74 -43.34
C GLN A 161 -0.10 -0.34 -42.91
N ARG A 162 -1.14 -0.58 -43.73
CA ARG A 162 -2.17 -1.58 -43.42
C ARG A 162 -2.28 -2.64 -44.50
N LYS A 163 -2.49 -3.88 -44.08
CA LYS A 163 -2.75 -5.02 -44.98
C LYS A 163 -4.17 -4.93 -45.53
N GLY A 164 -4.35 -5.35 -46.78
CA GLY A 164 -5.64 -5.42 -47.38
C GLY A 164 -5.59 -5.36 -48.90
N HIS A 165 -6.62 -5.82 -49.60
CA HIS A 165 -6.70 -5.78 -51.08
C HIS A 165 -7.32 -4.49 -51.62
N TYR A 166 -7.94 -3.68 -50.81
CA TYR A 166 -8.49 -2.34 -51.05
C TYR A 166 -9.36 -2.12 -52.32
N ARG A 167 -9.88 -3.18 -52.91
CA ARG A 167 -10.69 -3.14 -54.12
C ARG A 167 -11.90 -2.17 -54.01
N GLU A 168 -12.61 -2.26 -52.86
CA GLU A 168 -13.79 -1.41 -52.64
C GLU A 168 -13.40 0.08 -52.50
N LEU A 169 -12.24 0.35 -51.91
CA LEU A 169 -11.69 1.70 -51.79
C LEU A 169 -11.44 2.29 -53.19
N PHE A 170 -10.74 1.59 -54.07
CA PHE A 170 -10.46 2.06 -55.44
C PHE A 170 -11.74 2.22 -56.25
N GLU A 171 -12.72 1.34 -56.15
CA GLU A 171 -14.02 1.49 -56.78
C GLU A 171 -14.81 2.71 -56.25
N SER A 172 -14.74 3.00 -54.93
CA SER A 172 -15.33 4.19 -54.32
C SER A 172 -14.67 5.47 -54.83
N LEU A 173 -13.35 5.52 -54.90
CA LEU A 173 -12.59 6.66 -55.41
C LEU A 173 -12.93 6.92 -56.90
N ARG A 174 -13.02 5.88 -57.71
CA ARG A 174 -13.41 5.97 -59.11
C ARG A 174 -14.82 6.53 -59.27
N ARG A 175 -15.80 6.10 -58.49
CA ARG A 175 -17.18 6.63 -58.47
C ARG A 175 -17.22 8.10 -58.07
N LYS A 176 -16.31 8.57 -57.20
CA LYS A 176 -16.17 9.97 -56.80
C LYS A 176 -15.43 10.83 -57.86
N GLY A 177 -14.96 10.22 -58.96
CA GLY A 177 -14.32 10.92 -60.06
C GLY A 177 -12.79 11.11 -59.91
N TYR A 178 -12.16 10.46 -58.96
CA TYR A 178 -10.69 10.49 -58.86
C TYR A 178 -10.06 9.55 -59.87
N LEU A 179 -9.06 10.06 -60.61
CA LEU A 179 -8.41 9.33 -61.71
C LEU A 179 -7.15 8.63 -61.31
N TYR A 180 -6.44 9.14 -60.27
CA TYR A 180 -5.10 8.64 -59.91
C TYR A 180 -4.98 8.41 -58.41
N ALA A 181 -4.24 7.38 -58.03
CA ALA A 181 -3.83 7.14 -56.67
C ALA A 181 -2.31 6.82 -56.64
N ARG A 182 -1.64 7.28 -55.60
CA ARG A 182 -0.28 6.85 -55.32
C ARG A 182 -0.37 5.61 -54.42
N VAL A 183 0.18 4.49 -54.87
CA VAL A 183 0.18 3.22 -54.16
C VAL A 183 1.61 2.80 -53.96
N ASP A 184 2.03 2.70 -52.67
CA ASP A 184 3.39 2.29 -52.27
C ASP A 184 4.50 3.14 -52.96
N GLY A 185 4.26 4.40 -53.17
CA GLY A 185 5.17 5.36 -53.80
C GLY A 185 4.95 5.58 -55.27
N GLU A 186 4.23 4.70 -56.00
CA GLU A 186 3.97 4.85 -57.45
C GLU A 186 2.61 5.48 -57.74
N VAL A 187 2.56 6.50 -58.58
CA VAL A 187 1.31 7.15 -59.03
C VAL A 187 0.71 6.32 -60.16
N LEU A 188 -0.42 5.65 -59.88
CA LEU A 188 -1.12 4.76 -60.80
C LEU A 188 -2.50 5.31 -61.18
N GLU A 189 -3.00 4.99 -62.38
CA GLU A 189 -4.36 5.27 -62.79
C GLU A 189 -5.32 4.27 -62.11
N ILE A 190 -6.45 4.80 -61.57
CA ILE A 190 -7.45 3.97 -60.90
C ILE A 190 -8.31 3.27 -61.94
N THR A 191 -7.99 2.03 -62.24
CA THR A 191 -8.71 1.20 -63.21
C THR A 191 -9.82 0.36 -62.57
N ARG A 192 -10.76 -0.13 -63.39
CA ARG A 192 -11.84 -1.00 -62.89
C ARG A 192 -11.25 -2.33 -62.39
N GLY A 193 -11.59 -2.70 -61.13
CA GLY A 193 -11.12 -3.92 -60.47
C GLY A 193 -9.73 -3.84 -59.89
N MET A 194 -9.11 -2.66 -59.82
CA MET A 194 -7.81 -2.43 -59.19
C MET A 194 -7.80 -2.95 -57.76
N LYS A 195 -6.72 -3.64 -57.36
CA LYS A 195 -6.52 -4.24 -56.04
C LYS A 195 -5.05 -4.30 -55.70
N THR A 196 -4.74 -4.32 -54.42
CA THR A 196 -3.39 -4.51 -53.85
C THR A 196 -3.22 -5.92 -53.29
N ASP A 197 -2.01 -6.30 -52.93
CA ASP A 197 -1.71 -7.60 -52.29
C ASP A 197 -2.27 -7.65 -50.87
N ARG A 198 -3.14 -8.64 -50.58
CA ARG A 198 -3.82 -8.76 -49.29
C ARG A 198 -2.90 -8.92 -48.09
N TYR A 199 -1.71 -9.46 -48.29
CA TYR A 199 -0.79 -9.88 -47.23
C TYR A 199 0.32 -8.86 -46.93
N LYS A 200 0.49 -7.87 -47.81
CA LYS A 200 1.48 -6.79 -47.64
C LYS A 200 0.84 -5.52 -47.01
N ASN A 201 1.67 -4.77 -46.31
CA ASN A 201 1.28 -3.44 -45.85
C ASN A 201 1.34 -2.46 -47.01
N HIS A 202 0.29 -1.65 -47.20
CA HIS A 202 0.19 -0.69 -48.24
C HIS A 202 0.03 0.73 -47.73
N ASN A 203 0.57 1.67 -48.48
CA ASN A 203 0.27 3.10 -48.38
C ASN A 203 -0.54 3.53 -49.62
N ILE A 204 -1.74 4.09 -49.45
CA ILE A 204 -2.58 4.50 -50.54
C ILE A 204 -2.98 5.96 -50.34
N GLU A 205 -2.66 6.81 -51.31
CA GLU A 205 -2.95 8.23 -51.30
C GLU A 205 -3.69 8.57 -52.60
N VAL A 206 -4.82 9.26 -52.49
CA VAL A 206 -5.56 9.70 -53.69
C VAL A 206 -5.01 11.04 -54.17
N VAL A 207 -4.82 11.17 -55.48
CA VAL A 207 -4.41 12.42 -56.11
C VAL A 207 -5.63 13.33 -56.25
N ILE A 208 -5.61 14.47 -55.54
CA ILE A 208 -6.70 15.48 -55.54
C ILE A 208 -6.50 16.48 -56.67
N ASP A 209 -5.28 17.02 -56.81
CA ASP A 209 -4.95 17.97 -57.85
C ASP A 209 -3.50 17.78 -58.35
N LYS A 210 -3.28 18.20 -59.61
CA LYS A 210 -1.95 18.23 -60.26
C LYS A 210 -1.79 19.65 -60.77
N MET A 211 -0.85 20.41 -60.25
CA MET A 211 -0.68 21.82 -60.64
C MET A 211 0.80 22.22 -60.65
N GLU A 212 1.10 23.26 -61.43
CA GLU A 212 2.33 24.02 -61.32
C GLU A 212 2.03 25.24 -60.45
N VAL A 213 2.83 25.47 -59.38
CA VAL A 213 2.58 26.55 -58.43
C VAL A 213 3.05 27.87 -59.07
N ARG A 214 2.13 28.76 -59.39
CA ARG A 214 2.42 30.09 -59.97
C ARG A 214 1.88 31.20 -59.08
N GLU A 215 2.45 32.38 -59.21
CA GLU A 215 1.97 33.58 -58.53
C GLU A 215 0.55 33.89 -58.96
N GLY A 216 -0.43 33.92 -58.02
CA GLY A 216 -1.86 34.09 -58.31
C GLY A 216 -2.74 32.83 -58.19
N ASP A 217 -2.17 31.63 -58.04
CA ASP A 217 -2.91 30.36 -57.91
C ASP A 217 -3.47 30.10 -56.51
N GLY A 218 -3.34 31.03 -55.57
CA GLY A 218 -3.65 30.85 -54.16
C GLY A 218 -5.08 30.38 -53.84
N GLU A 219 -6.09 30.82 -54.65
CA GLU A 219 -7.47 30.39 -54.46
C GLU A 219 -7.71 28.95 -54.92
N ARG A 220 -7.08 28.52 -56.01
CA ARG A 220 -7.11 27.13 -56.48
C ARG A 220 -6.40 26.21 -55.51
N LEU A 221 -5.21 26.63 -55.06
CA LEU A 221 -4.40 25.89 -54.08
C LEU A 221 -5.19 25.68 -52.79
N ARG A 222 -5.85 26.73 -52.27
CA ARG A 222 -6.70 26.63 -51.07
C ARG A 222 -7.82 25.62 -51.23
N LYS A 223 -8.57 25.65 -52.36
CA LYS A 223 -9.67 24.71 -52.61
C LYS A 223 -9.19 23.27 -52.75
N SER A 224 -8.02 23.06 -53.40
CA SER A 224 -7.41 21.74 -53.55
C SER A 224 -6.92 21.20 -52.19
N ILE A 225 -6.30 22.05 -51.36
CA ILE A 225 -5.89 21.70 -49.99
C ILE A 225 -7.09 21.37 -49.10
N GLU A 226 -8.16 22.19 -49.11
CA GLU A 226 -9.39 21.94 -48.37
C GLU A 226 -10.00 20.58 -48.75
N THR A 227 -10.05 20.29 -50.09
CA THR A 227 -10.56 19.00 -50.58
C THR A 227 -9.66 17.81 -50.12
N ALA A 228 -8.35 17.99 -50.21
CA ALA A 228 -7.40 16.99 -49.80
C ALA A 228 -7.47 16.72 -48.26
N MET A 229 -7.56 17.77 -47.45
CA MET A 229 -7.75 17.70 -46.02
C MET A 229 -9.03 16.95 -45.64
N ARG A 230 -10.14 17.24 -46.32
CA ARG A 230 -11.42 16.54 -46.07
C ARG A 230 -11.38 15.07 -46.43
N GLN A 231 -10.67 14.68 -47.52
CA GLN A 231 -10.53 13.27 -47.91
C GLN A 231 -9.48 12.52 -47.07
N GLY A 232 -8.39 13.21 -46.68
CA GLY A 232 -7.30 12.65 -45.92
C GLY A 232 -7.43 12.77 -44.39
N ASP A 233 -8.65 13.02 -43.87
CA ASP A 233 -8.93 13.17 -42.43
C ASP A 233 -7.99 14.19 -41.73
N GLY A 234 -7.82 15.36 -42.42
CA GLY A 234 -6.98 16.44 -41.91
C GLY A 234 -5.50 16.35 -42.27
N ALA A 235 -5.09 15.38 -43.05
CA ALA A 235 -3.71 15.22 -43.52
C ALA A 235 -3.62 15.32 -45.05
N ILE A 236 -2.54 15.90 -45.54
CA ILE A 236 -2.22 15.96 -46.98
C ILE A 236 -0.74 15.63 -47.20
N VAL A 237 -0.42 15.21 -48.42
CA VAL A 237 0.94 15.01 -48.86
C VAL A 237 1.15 15.83 -50.14
N ILE A 238 2.19 16.63 -50.18
CA ILE A 238 2.63 17.35 -51.37
C ILE A 238 3.80 16.57 -51.96
N LEU A 239 3.64 16.12 -53.20
CA LEU A 239 4.69 15.43 -53.97
C LEU A 239 5.22 16.38 -55.04
N ASP A 240 6.50 16.69 -54.98
CA ASP A 240 7.21 17.41 -56.03
C ASP A 240 7.50 16.41 -57.18
N LYS A 241 6.91 16.65 -58.31
CA LYS A 241 7.01 15.75 -59.49
C LYS A 241 8.43 15.70 -60.04
N ASP A 242 9.19 16.76 -59.89
CA ASP A 242 10.50 16.91 -60.55
C ASP A 242 11.63 16.26 -59.70
N SER A 243 11.51 16.28 -58.37
CA SER A 243 12.45 15.66 -57.41
C SER A 243 11.96 14.34 -56.86
N ASP A 244 10.72 13.96 -57.02
CA ASP A 244 10.00 12.83 -56.39
C ASP A 244 10.01 12.86 -54.85
N GLU A 245 10.30 14.06 -54.30
CA GLU A 245 10.25 14.27 -52.86
C GLU A 245 8.81 14.57 -52.38
N SER A 246 8.44 13.95 -51.23
CA SER A 246 7.13 14.17 -50.67
C SER A 246 7.20 14.80 -49.28
N ARG A 247 6.36 15.81 -49.02
CA ARG A 247 6.24 16.45 -47.71
C ARG A 247 4.80 16.38 -47.22
N SER A 248 4.67 15.89 -45.99
CA SER A 248 3.37 15.74 -45.35
C SER A 248 3.01 17.00 -44.54
N PHE A 249 1.71 17.34 -44.49
CA PHE A 249 1.12 18.39 -43.66
C PHE A 249 -0.16 17.88 -43.02
N SER A 250 -0.46 18.32 -41.80
CA SER A 250 -1.67 17.93 -41.10
C SER A 250 -2.19 19.02 -40.20
N LYS A 251 -3.51 19.08 -40.06
CA LYS A 251 -4.22 19.85 -39.02
C LYS A 251 -4.10 19.20 -37.65
N LYS A 252 -3.81 17.90 -37.58
CA LYS A 252 -3.51 17.15 -36.36
C LYS A 252 -2.00 17.24 -36.07
N LEU A 253 -1.61 17.00 -34.84
CA LEU A 253 -0.19 16.87 -34.46
C LEU A 253 0.46 15.79 -35.31
N MET A 254 1.50 16.13 -36.04
CA MET A 254 2.18 15.22 -36.96
C MET A 254 3.69 15.35 -36.87
N ASP A 255 4.36 14.21 -36.92
CA ASP A 255 5.78 14.11 -37.08
C ASP A 255 6.19 14.60 -38.50
N PRO A 256 7.01 15.64 -38.60
CA PRO A 256 7.40 16.18 -39.90
C PRO A 256 8.25 15.21 -40.75
N VAL A 257 8.93 14.24 -40.13
CA VAL A 257 9.83 13.27 -40.79
C VAL A 257 9.07 12.03 -41.23
N THR A 258 8.33 11.39 -40.31
CA THR A 258 7.68 10.09 -40.55
C THR A 258 6.21 10.23 -41.02
N GLY A 259 5.62 11.42 -40.85
CA GLY A 259 4.22 11.67 -41.15
C GLY A 259 3.22 10.99 -40.21
N ILE A 260 3.69 10.40 -39.11
CA ILE A 260 2.82 9.83 -38.08
C ILE A 260 2.06 10.97 -37.42
N ALA A 261 0.74 10.82 -37.30
CA ALA A 261 -0.12 11.82 -36.68
C ALA A 261 -0.72 11.31 -35.35
N TYR A 262 -0.72 12.18 -34.33
CA TYR A 262 -1.41 11.93 -33.07
C TYR A 262 -2.76 12.63 -33.04
N SER A 263 -3.72 12.06 -32.29
CA SER A 263 -4.93 12.77 -31.91
C SER A 263 -4.60 13.95 -30.99
N ASP A 264 -5.50 14.98 -30.98
CA ASP A 264 -5.33 16.09 -30.05
C ASP A 264 -5.27 15.57 -28.59
N PRO A 265 -4.39 16.10 -27.75
CA PRO A 265 -4.19 15.59 -26.41
C PRO A 265 -5.42 15.84 -25.52
N ALA A 266 -5.91 14.78 -24.90
CA ALA A 266 -7.01 14.82 -23.94
C ALA A 266 -6.53 14.28 -22.57
N PRO A 267 -7.10 14.72 -21.45
CA PRO A 267 -6.68 14.24 -20.13
C PRO A 267 -6.71 12.71 -19.96
N ASN A 268 -7.59 12.03 -20.69
CA ASN A 268 -7.71 10.56 -20.67
C ASN A 268 -6.47 9.85 -21.25
N MET A 269 -5.78 10.48 -22.21
CA MET A 269 -4.54 9.94 -22.78
C MET A 269 -3.40 9.84 -21.75
N PHE A 270 -3.44 10.65 -20.71
CA PHE A 270 -2.44 10.69 -19.64
C PHE A 270 -2.88 9.91 -18.40
N SER A 271 -3.97 9.12 -18.49
CA SER A 271 -4.46 8.31 -17.39
C SER A 271 -4.11 6.84 -17.58
N PHE A 272 -3.36 6.29 -16.66
CA PHE A 272 -3.09 4.84 -16.62
C PHE A 272 -4.32 4.01 -16.21
N ASN A 273 -5.42 4.66 -15.80
CA ASN A 273 -6.71 4.02 -15.52
C ASN A 273 -7.68 4.06 -16.73
N SER A 274 -7.33 4.81 -17.78
CA SER A 274 -8.10 4.88 -19.01
C SER A 274 -7.53 3.93 -20.07
N PRO A 275 -8.38 3.23 -20.84
CA PRO A 275 -7.91 2.41 -21.97
C PRO A 275 -7.13 3.21 -23.02
N GLU A 276 -7.36 4.53 -23.11
CA GLU A 276 -6.70 5.43 -24.08
C GLU A 276 -5.25 5.74 -23.67
N GLY A 277 -4.98 5.82 -22.37
CA GLY A 277 -3.65 6.16 -21.83
C GLY A 277 -2.86 4.98 -21.29
N ALA A 278 -3.52 3.94 -20.82
CA ALA A 278 -2.87 2.78 -20.20
C ALA A 278 -1.98 2.00 -21.15
N CYS A 279 -0.81 1.57 -20.69
CA CYS A 279 0.02 0.63 -21.43
C CYS A 279 -0.78 -0.64 -21.78
N PRO A 280 -0.83 -1.07 -23.04
CA PRO A 280 -1.64 -2.21 -23.46
C PRO A 280 -1.20 -3.52 -22.84
N HIS A 281 0.08 -3.69 -22.54
CA HIS A 281 0.66 -4.91 -21.99
C HIS A 281 0.30 -5.09 -20.50
N CYS A 282 0.65 -4.13 -19.64
CA CYS A 282 0.37 -4.20 -18.20
C CYS A 282 -0.99 -3.60 -17.79
N LYS A 283 -1.77 -3.08 -18.75
CA LYS A 283 -3.08 -2.44 -18.52
C LYS A 283 -3.03 -1.33 -17.45
N GLY A 284 -1.93 -0.57 -17.43
CA GLY A 284 -1.73 0.55 -16.51
C GLY A 284 -1.19 0.19 -15.13
N LEU A 285 -0.79 -1.05 -14.88
CA LEU A 285 -0.22 -1.47 -13.60
C LEU A 285 1.26 -1.07 -13.45
N GLY A 286 2.01 -1.01 -14.57
CA GLY A 286 3.46 -0.77 -14.58
C GLY A 286 4.29 -2.02 -14.36
N TRP A 287 3.70 -3.10 -13.89
CA TRP A 287 4.33 -4.38 -13.61
C TRP A 287 3.47 -5.53 -14.14
N VAL A 288 4.09 -6.68 -14.28
CA VAL A 288 3.48 -7.93 -14.73
C VAL A 288 3.88 -9.06 -13.80
N ASN A 289 3.03 -10.06 -13.70
CA ASN A 289 3.41 -11.29 -13.01
C ASN A 289 4.14 -12.20 -14.00
N GLU A 290 5.39 -12.47 -13.71
CA GLU A 290 6.21 -13.42 -14.46
C GLU A 290 6.48 -14.66 -13.63
N ILE A 291 6.73 -15.78 -14.30
CA ILE A 291 7.10 -17.02 -13.62
C ILE A 291 8.55 -16.90 -13.17
N ASP A 292 8.76 -17.04 -11.87
CA ASP A 292 10.06 -16.97 -11.23
C ASP A 292 10.74 -18.34 -11.30
N MET A 293 11.76 -18.43 -12.12
CA MET A 293 12.49 -19.69 -12.35
C MET A 293 13.21 -20.19 -11.09
N GLU A 294 13.64 -19.29 -10.18
CA GLU A 294 14.24 -19.67 -8.90
C GLU A 294 13.23 -20.31 -7.95
N LYS A 295 11.95 -19.89 -8.02
CA LYS A 295 10.86 -20.51 -7.26
C LYS A 295 10.36 -21.80 -7.90
N VAL A 296 10.48 -21.92 -9.22
CA VAL A 296 10.14 -23.15 -9.96
C VAL A 296 11.20 -24.22 -9.70
N ILE A 297 12.47 -23.86 -9.65
CA ILE A 297 13.62 -24.76 -9.44
C ILE A 297 14.51 -24.19 -8.31
N PRO A 298 14.08 -24.28 -7.05
CA PRO A 298 14.81 -23.71 -5.92
C PRO A 298 16.09 -24.50 -5.56
N ASP A 299 16.16 -25.78 -5.94
CA ASP A 299 17.31 -26.65 -5.70
C ASP A 299 17.66 -27.44 -6.96
N ASN A 300 18.67 -26.96 -7.65
CA ASN A 300 19.16 -27.59 -8.90
C ASN A 300 20.03 -28.84 -8.66
N THR A 301 20.32 -29.18 -7.42
CA THR A 301 21.05 -30.43 -7.07
C THR A 301 20.11 -31.65 -7.06
N LEU A 302 18.80 -31.44 -6.97
CA LEU A 302 17.79 -32.49 -7.06
C LEU A 302 17.59 -32.91 -8.51
N SER A 303 17.13 -34.17 -8.69
CA SER A 303 16.67 -34.65 -9.98
C SER A 303 15.20 -34.27 -10.21
N ILE A 304 14.75 -34.32 -11.48
CA ILE A 304 13.33 -34.11 -11.82
C ILE A 304 12.43 -35.17 -11.14
N ALA A 305 12.93 -36.41 -11.03
CA ALA A 305 12.22 -37.48 -10.32
C ALA A 305 12.05 -37.17 -8.80
N ASP A 306 13.03 -36.51 -8.19
CA ASP A 306 13.00 -36.14 -6.78
C ASP A 306 12.27 -34.83 -6.51
N GLY A 307 11.83 -34.13 -7.57
CA GLY A 307 11.02 -32.92 -7.48
C GLY A 307 11.80 -31.63 -7.65
N ALA A 308 12.88 -31.61 -8.41
CA ALA A 308 13.62 -30.39 -8.77
C ALA A 308 12.68 -29.29 -9.33
N ILE A 309 11.70 -29.68 -10.16
CA ILE A 309 10.65 -28.80 -10.68
C ILE A 309 9.47 -28.83 -9.72
N VAL A 310 9.46 -27.90 -8.75
CA VAL A 310 8.46 -27.85 -7.66
C VAL A 310 7.00 -27.90 -8.14
N PRO A 311 6.58 -27.19 -9.20
CA PRO A 311 5.21 -27.27 -9.71
C PRO A 311 4.76 -28.67 -10.15
N LEU A 312 5.67 -29.51 -10.61
CA LEU A 312 5.37 -30.89 -11.01
C LEU A 312 5.39 -31.86 -9.81
N GLY A 313 6.18 -31.48 -8.78
CA GLY A 313 6.44 -32.33 -7.60
C GLY A 313 7.32 -33.53 -7.94
N LYS A 314 7.31 -34.53 -7.06
CA LYS A 314 8.03 -35.79 -7.30
C LYS A 314 7.41 -36.59 -8.44
N PHE A 315 8.21 -37.46 -9.05
CA PHE A 315 7.77 -38.29 -10.17
C PHE A 315 6.39 -38.94 -9.92
N LYS A 316 5.54 -38.81 -10.91
CA LYS A 316 4.23 -39.48 -11.01
C LYS A 316 4.10 -40.11 -12.39
N ASN A 317 3.40 -41.23 -12.47
CA ASN A 317 3.14 -41.89 -13.75
C ASN A 317 2.08 -41.11 -14.56
N GLN A 318 2.44 -39.94 -15.07
CA GLN A 318 1.58 -39.00 -15.79
C GLN A 318 2.23 -38.57 -17.10
N MET A 319 1.41 -38.16 -18.07
CA MET A 319 1.82 -37.77 -19.43
C MET A 319 2.99 -36.77 -19.45
N ILE A 320 2.94 -35.75 -18.60
CA ILE A 320 3.98 -34.69 -18.58
C ILE A 320 5.37 -35.24 -18.24
N PHE A 321 5.46 -36.21 -17.32
CA PHE A 321 6.74 -36.84 -16.97
C PHE A 321 7.25 -37.77 -18.11
N TRP A 322 6.35 -38.44 -18.84
CA TRP A 322 6.74 -39.23 -19.99
C TRP A 322 7.27 -38.36 -21.14
N GLN A 323 6.67 -37.18 -21.34
CA GLN A 323 7.16 -36.21 -22.33
C GLN A 323 8.54 -35.69 -21.95
N ILE A 324 8.76 -35.31 -20.69
CA ILE A 324 10.07 -34.87 -20.18
C ILE A 324 11.10 -35.99 -20.28
N GLU A 325 10.75 -37.26 -19.96
CA GLU A 325 11.63 -38.40 -20.10
C GLU A 325 12.09 -38.59 -21.56
N ALA A 326 11.19 -38.44 -22.52
CA ALA A 326 11.49 -38.54 -23.94
C ALA A 326 12.39 -37.38 -24.45
N ILE A 327 12.22 -36.16 -23.89
CA ILE A 327 13.10 -35.00 -24.19
C ILE A 327 14.50 -35.26 -23.64
N LEU A 328 14.60 -35.69 -22.37
CA LEU A 328 15.88 -36.02 -21.73
C LEU A 328 16.63 -37.13 -22.46
N ALA A 329 15.91 -38.14 -22.96
CA ALA A 329 16.51 -39.25 -23.73
C ALA A 329 17.23 -38.79 -25.00
N LYS A 330 16.81 -37.71 -25.65
CA LYS A 330 17.53 -37.13 -26.83
C LYS A 330 18.95 -36.69 -26.45
N SER A 331 19.18 -36.26 -25.22
CA SER A 331 20.48 -35.83 -24.71
C SER A 331 21.21 -36.89 -23.89
N GLY A 332 20.70 -38.16 -23.90
CA GLY A 332 21.27 -39.26 -23.12
C GLY A 332 21.06 -39.14 -21.61
N MET A 333 20.12 -38.29 -21.14
CA MET A 333 19.81 -38.03 -19.74
C MET A 333 18.56 -38.78 -19.31
N THR A 334 18.34 -38.86 -17.98
CA THR A 334 17.20 -39.55 -17.39
C THR A 334 16.52 -38.62 -16.36
N LEU A 335 15.31 -38.97 -15.93
CA LEU A 335 14.60 -38.21 -14.85
C LEU A 335 15.36 -38.21 -13.53
N SER A 336 16.30 -39.13 -13.30
CA SER A 336 17.15 -39.19 -12.10
C SER A 336 18.43 -38.37 -12.20
N THR A 337 18.71 -37.76 -13.36
CA THR A 337 19.87 -36.87 -13.51
C THR A 337 19.66 -35.59 -12.72
N PRO A 338 20.64 -35.12 -11.88
CA PRO A 338 20.56 -33.83 -11.19
C PRO A 338 20.29 -32.69 -12.17
N PHE A 339 19.42 -31.78 -11.83
CA PHE A 339 18.97 -30.73 -12.74
C PHE A 339 20.12 -29.85 -13.28
N LYS A 340 21.12 -29.59 -12.44
CA LYS A 340 22.32 -28.81 -12.79
C LYS A 340 23.18 -29.45 -13.89
N ASP A 341 23.08 -30.80 -14.08
CA ASP A 341 23.87 -31.56 -15.01
C ASP A 341 23.16 -31.71 -16.38
N ILE A 342 21.91 -31.22 -16.49
CA ILE A 342 21.14 -31.26 -17.76
C ILE A 342 21.61 -30.10 -18.66
N PRO A 343 21.88 -30.36 -19.95
CA PRO A 343 22.27 -29.33 -20.92
C PRO A 343 21.22 -28.21 -21.01
N LYS A 344 21.67 -26.95 -21.13
CA LYS A 344 20.78 -25.77 -21.14
C LYS A 344 19.71 -25.85 -22.23
N GLU A 345 20.06 -26.32 -23.42
CA GLU A 345 19.12 -26.50 -24.54
C GLU A 345 17.96 -27.45 -24.17
N THR A 346 18.30 -28.57 -23.50
CA THR A 346 17.31 -29.54 -23.00
C THR A 346 16.46 -28.93 -21.87
N VAL A 347 17.05 -28.12 -20.98
CA VAL A 347 16.31 -27.39 -19.94
C VAL A 347 15.34 -26.40 -20.59
N ASP A 348 15.78 -25.65 -21.60
CA ASP A 348 14.92 -24.70 -22.31
C ASP A 348 13.76 -25.43 -23.00
N GLU A 349 14.01 -26.60 -23.63
CA GLU A 349 12.96 -27.43 -24.22
C GLU A 349 11.96 -27.94 -23.16
N ILE A 350 12.42 -28.34 -21.96
CA ILE A 350 11.55 -28.78 -20.85
C ILE A 350 10.74 -27.61 -20.33
N MET A 351 11.33 -26.43 -20.17
CA MET A 351 10.66 -25.30 -19.56
C MET A 351 9.74 -24.56 -20.51
N PHE A 352 10.12 -24.34 -21.74
CA PHE A 352 9.38 -23.50 -22.69
C PHE A 352 8.65 -24.27 -23.79
N GLY A 353 8.89 -25.58 -23.93
CA GLY A 353 8.22 -26.44 -24.89
C GLY A 353 9.12 -26.87 -26.05
N SER A 354 8.70 -27.96 -26.72
CA SER A 354 9.38 -28.53 -27.87
C SER A 354 8.75 -28.07 -29.18
N ILE A 355 9.59 -27.70 -30.17
CA ILE A 355 9.13 -27.38 -31.54
C ILE A 355 8.62 -28.66 -32.23
N GLU A 356 9.23 -29.80 -31.97
CA GLU A 356 8.85 -31.09 -32.52
C GLU A 356 7.92 -31.86 -31.59
N ASN A 357 7.03 -32.67 -32.17
CA ASN A 357 6.19 -33.54 -31.37
C ASN A 357 7.05 -34.61 -30.67
N VAL A 358 6.80 -34.78 -29.38
CA VAL A 358 7.51 -35.73 -28.53
C VAL A 358 6.91 -37.14 -28.73
N ARG A 359 7.75 -38.12 -29.00
CA ARG A 359 7.36 -39.50 -29.15
C ARG A 359 7.20 -40.17 -27.78
N ILE A 360 6.02 -40.69 -27.50
CA ILE A 360 5.73 -41.50 -26.32
C ILE A 360 5.56 -42.95 -26.74
N PRO A 361 6.34 -43.90 -26.17
CA PRO A 361 6.25 -45.31 -26.52
C PRO A 361 4.85 -45.89 -26.28
N LYS A 362 4.38 -46.75 -27.17
CA LYS A 362 3.07 -47.42 -27.11
C LYS A 362 2.81 -48.18 -25.80
N GLU A 363 3.85 -48.69 -25.15
CA GLU A 363 3.79 -49.43 -23.89
C GLU A 363 3.33 -48.53 -22.72
N ARG A 364 3.58 -47.23 -22.79
CA ARG A 364 3.14 -46.26 -21.77
C ARG A 364 1.68 -45.84 -21.91
N VAL A 365 1.18 -45.82 -23.15
CA VAL A 365 -0.18 -45.32 -23.48
C VAL A 365 -1.16 -46.46 -23.79
N HIS A 366 -0.69 -47.70 -23.77
CA HIS A 366 -1.50 -48.92 -24.06
C HIS A 366 -2.20 -48.85 -25.44
N THR A 367 -1.52 -48.34 -26.46
CA THR A 367 -2.00 -48.22 -27.84
C THR A 367 -1.29 -49.18 -28.79
N SER A 368 -1.80 -49.33 -30.01
CA SER A 368 -1.22 -50.21 -31.01
C SER A 368 0.03 -49.62 -31.70
N SER A 369 0.25 -48.28 -31.58
CA SER A 369 1.36 -47.56 -32.18
C SER A 369 1.88 -46.47 -31.22
N ASP A 370 3.10 -45.98 -31.45
CA ASP A 370 3.66 -44.87 -30.70
C ASP A 370 2.82 -43.60 -30.87
N TYR A 371 2.75 -42.80 -29.79
CA TYR A 371 1.94 -41.61 -29.75
C TYR A 371 2.84 -40.38 -29.84
N PHE A 372 2.52 -39.47 -30.75
CA PHE A 372 3.26 -38.22 -30.96
C PHE A 372 2.42 -37.06 -30.44
N VAL A 373 2.94 -36.33 -29.46
CA VAL A 373 2.23 -35.23 -28.78
C VAL A 373 3.08 -33.96 -28.70
N ALA A 374 2.46 -32.83 -28.93
CA ALA A 374 3.11 -31.55 -28.69
C ALA A 374 3.39 -31.39 -27.20
N TYR A 375 4.58 -30.88 -26.87
CA TYR A 375 4.96 -30.55 -25.51
C TYR A 375 5.08 -29.03 -25.37
N ASP A 376 4.21 -28.46 -24.55
CA ASP A 376 4.06 -27.02 -24.40
C ASP A 376 5.01 -26.40 -23.37
N GLY A 377 5.71 -27.21 -22.57
CA GLY A 377 6.62 -26.75 -21.52
C GLY A 377 5.97 -26.50 -20.18
N VAL A 378 6.77 -26.49 -19.11
CA VAL A 378 6.32 -26.26 -17.73
C VAL A 378 5.77 -24.86 -17.54
N VAL A 379 6.35 -23.85 -18.17
CA VAL A 379 5.91 -22.45 -18.10
C VAL A 379 4.49 -22.28 -18.63
N LYS A 380 4.19 -22.87 -19.78
CA LYS A 380 2.84 -22.82 -20.37
C LYS A 380 1.83 -23.64 -19.55
N TYR A 381 2.27 -24.76 -18.98
CA TYR A 381 1.45 -25.52 -18.02
C TYR A 381 1.05 -24.66 -16.82
N LEU A 382 2.00 -23.96 -16.20
CA LEU A 382 1.71 -23.04 -15.09
C LEU A 382 0.74 -21.93 -15.51
N ARG A 383 0.94 -21.30 -16.66
CA ARG A 383 0.03 -20.27 -17.19
C ARG A 383 -1.37 -20.82 -17.43
N SER A 384 -1.48 -22.04 -17.97
CA SER A 384 -2.77 -22.66 -18.22
C SER A 384 -3.56 -22.95 -16.92
N VAL A 385 -2.86 -23.32 -15.84
CA VAL A 385 -3.47 -23.48 -14.51
C VAL A 385 -3.96 -22.12 -13.99
N MET A 386 -3.19 -21.06 -14.18
CA MET A 386 -3.58 -19.70 -13.76
C MET A 386 -4.79 -19.17 -14.52
N GLU A 387 -4.92 -19.51 -15.80
CA GLU A 387 -6.00 -19.02 -16.67
C GLU A 387 -7.29 -19.84 -16.59
N ASN A 388 -7.17 -21.13 -16.31
CA ASN A 388 -8.30 -22.07 -16.42
C ASN A 388 -8.76 -22.67 -15.07
N ASP A 389 -7.98 -22.50 -13.98
CA ASP A 389 -8.39 -22.97 -12.65
C ASP A 389 -9.01 -21.82 -11.85
N ASP A 390 -10.35 -21.72 -11.90
CA ASP A 390 -11.12 -20.73 -11.13
C ASP A 390 -11.19 -21.03 -9.62
N THR A 391 -10.55 -22.12 -9.15
CA THR A 391 -10.54 -22.43 -7.73
C THR A 391 -9.54 -21.54 -6.98
N ALA A 392 -9.96 -20.98 -5.85
CA ALA A 392 -9.09 -20.19 -4.97
C ALA A 392 -7.83 -20.96 -4.50
N ALA A 393 -7.87 -22.30 -4.54
CA ALA A 393 -6.73 -23.16 -4.20
C ALA A 393 -5.71 -23.24 -5.34
N GLY A 394 -6.16 -23.41 -6.58
CA GLY A 394 -5.32 -23.45 -7.77
C GLY A 394 -4.62 -22.11 -8.02
N GLN A 395 -5.37 -21.00 -7.93
CA GLN A 395 -4.79 -19.66 -8.03
C GLN A 395 -3.73 -19.40 -6.96
N LYS A 396 -4.03 -19.67 -5.69
CA LYS A 396 -3.06 -19.50 -4.60
C LYS A 396 -1.83 -20.39 -4.74
N TRP A 397 -1.99 -21.57 -5.34
CA TRP A 397 -0.86 -22.46 -5.63
C TRP A 397 0.02 -21.88 -6.75
N ALA A 398 -0.57 -21.39 -7.84
CA ALA A 398 0.16 -20.78 -8.95
C ALA A 398 0.87 -19.48 -8.54
N ASP A 399 0.24 -18.67 -7.69
CA ASP A 399 0.83 -17.42 -7.17
C ASP A 399 2.17 -17.62 -6.45
N GLN A 400 2.43 -18.82 -5.92
CA GLN A 400 3.71 -19.12 -5.25
C GLN A 400 4.90 -19.10 -6.20
N PHE A 401 4.68 -19.34 -7.49
CA PHE A 401 5.72 -19.39 -8.51
C PHE A 401 5.85 -18.10 -9.32
N LEU A 402 5.12 -17.06 -8.93
CA LEU A 402 5.18 -15.75 -9.57
C LEU A 402 6.14 -14.81 -8.88
N ALA A 403 6.81 -13.98 -9.67
CA ALA A 403 7.46 -12.76 -9.24
C ALA A 403 6.84 -11.58 -9.96
N VAL A 404 6.81 -10.46 -9.26
CA VAL A 404 6.41 -9.18 -9.85
C VAL A 404 7.62 -8.63 -10.59
N ALA A 405 7.51 -8.53 -11.92
CA ALA A 405 8.53 -7.95 -12.77
C ALA A 405 8.04 -6.62 -13.35
N GLU A 406 8.98 -5.74 -13.68
CA GLU A 406 8.69 -4.51 -14.37
C GLU A 406 8.14 -4.81 -15.78
N CYS A 407 7.12 -4.06 -16.21
CA CYS A 407 6.53 -4.28 -17.53
C CYS A 407 7.56 -4.02 -18.64
N PRO A 408 7.85 -4.98 -19.54
CA PRO A 408 8.89 -4.84 -20.56
C PRO A 408 8.55 -3.80 -21.64
N GLU A 409 7.30 -3.38 -21.74
CA GLU A 409 6.87 -2.40 -22.74
C GLU A 409 6.91 -0.95 -22.23
N CYS A 410 6.45 -0.70 -21.02
CA CYS A 410 6.39 0.65 -20.47
C CYS A 410 7.45 0.94 -19.38
N HIS A 411 8.27 -0.04 -19.00
CA HIS A 411 9.31 0.11 -17.99
C HIS A 411 8.82 0.86 -16.74
N GLY A 412 7.77 0.32 -16.12
CA GLY A 412 7.17 0.88 -14.91
C GLY A 412 6.32 2.14 -15.10
N GLN A 413 6.37 2.80 -16.26
CA GLN A 413 5.74 4.11 -16.50
C GLN A 413 4.22 4.06 -16.68
N ARG A 414 3.60 2.87 -16.76
CA ARG A 414 2.15 2.60 -16.78
C ARG A 414 1.39 3.11 -18.02
N LEU A 415 1.96 4.00 -18.81
CA LEU A 415 1.32 4.68 -19.93
C LEU A 415 1.80 4.14 -21.28
N ARG A 416 1.04 4.44 -22.34
CA ARG A 416 1.41 4.17 -23.73
C ARG A 416 2.57 5.06 -24.17
N LYS A 417 3.32 4.60 -25.17
CA LYS A 417 4.46 5.33 -25.75
C LYS A 417 4.06 6.70 -26.29
N GLU A 418 2.88 6.79 -26.89
CA GLU A 418 2.33 8.05 -27.41
C GLU A 418 2.10 9.05 -26.29
N SER A 419 1.54 8.63 -25.17
CA SER A 419 1.29 9.49 -24.00
C SER A 419 2.59 9.95 -23.32
N LEU A 420 3.61 9.09 -23.30
CA LEU A 420 4.94 9.38 -22.76
C LEU A 420 5.77 10.31 -23.66
N ALA A 421 5.37 10.45 -24.93
CA ALA A 421 6.02 11.35 -25.88
C ALA A 421 5.62 12.82 -25.71
N TYR A 422 4.67 13.14 -24.84
CA TYR A 422 4.34 14.52 -24.48
C TYR A 422 5.21 14.99 -23.32
N ARG A 423 5.82 16.17 -23.45
CA ARG A 423 6.69 16.76 -22.45
C ARG A 423 6.30 18.19 -22.14
N ILE A 424 6.44 18.57 -20.88
CA ILE A 424 6.45 19.97 -20.44
C ILE A 424 7.89 20.25 -20.01
N TRP A 425 8.50 21.28 -20.65
CA TRP A 425 9.91 21.55 -20.52
C TRP A 425 10.70 20.29 -20.94
N ASP A 426 11.28 19.51 -20.00
CA ASP A 426 12.12 18.34 -20.27
C ASP A 426 11.53 17.02 -19.78
N LYS A 427 10.39 17.04 -19.06
CA LYS A 427 9.81 15.88 -18.38
C LYS A 427 8.49 15.41 -19.01
N ASN A 428 8.30 14.10 -19.04
CA ASN A 428 6.97 13.51 -19.27
C ASN A 428 6.23 13.31 -17.94
N ILE A 429 4.92 13.02 -18.01
CA ILE A 429 4.08 12.88 -16.80
C ILE A 429 4.50 11.73 -15.89
N ALA A 430 5.04 10.64 -16.43
CA ALA A 430 5.50 9.51 -15.63
C ALA A 430 6.79 9.84 -14.87
N GLU A 431 7.74 10.52 -15.54
CA GLU A 431 8.96 11.01 -14.90
C GLU A 431 8.66 11.93 -13.72
N LEU A 432 7.68 12.86 -13.86
CA LEU A 432 7.23 13.70 -12.75
C LEU A 432 6.56 12.91 -11.63
N SER A 433 5.84 11.85 -11.98
CA SER A 433 5.20 11.00 -10.98
C SER A 433 6.19 10.21 -10.12
N HIS A 434 7.40 9.97 -10.64
CA HIS A 434 8.51 9.35 -9.91
C HIS A 434 9.27 10.32 -9.01
N PHE A 435 9.06 11.63 -9.17
CA PHE A 435 9.69 12.60 -8.28
C PHE A 435 9.12 12.46 -6.88
N ASP A 436 9.98 12.63 -5.87
CA ASP A 436 9.47 12.93 -4.53
C ASP A 436 8.83 14.32 -4.51
N LEU A 437 7.97 14.56 -3.51
CA LEU A 437 7.19 15.81 -3.46
C LEU A 437 8.07 17.06 -3.31
N ASN A 438 9.27 16.95 -2.71
CA ASN A 438 10.20 18.09 -2.62
C ASN A 438 10.71 18.47 -4.01
N ASN A 439 11.24 17.49 -4.76
CA ASN A 439 11.71 17.70 -6.13
C ASN A 439 10.60 18.15 -7.08
N LEU A 440 9.37 17.59 -6.89
CA LEU A 440 8.21 18.04 -7.66
C LEU A 440 7.89 19.51 -7.36
N ARG A 441 7.99 19.94 -6.11
CA ARG A 441 7.73 21.30 -5.70
C ARG A 441 8.76 22.27 -6.32
N GLU A 442 10.04 21.91 -6.27
CA GLU A 442 11.13 22.68 -6.92
C GLU A 442 10.87 22.80 -8.42
N TRP A 443 10.58 21.70 -9.10
CA TRP A 443 10.26 21.71 -10.53
C TRP A 443 9.05 22.59 -10.87
N LEU A 444 7.99 22.55 -10.04
CA LEU A 444 6.81 23.42 -10.22
C LEU A 444 7.14 24.91 -10.03
N ASP A 445 8.15 25.27 -9.20
CA ASP A 445 8.58 26.64 -9.00
C ASP A 445 9.39 27.18 -10.18
N GLU A 446 10.25 26.35 -10.76
CA GLU A 446 11.09 26.71 -11.91
C GLU A 446 10.30 26.70 -13.22
N LEU A 447 9.23 25.91 -13.30
CA LEU A 447 8.48 25.71 -14.55
C LEU A 447 7.99 26.99 -15.25
N PRO A 448 7.48 28.03 -14.58
CA PRO A 448 7.01 29.25 -15.25
C PRO A 448 8.06 29.91 -16.15
N ASP A 449 9.34 29.84 -15.77
CA ASP A 449 10.44 30.46 -16.54
C ASP A 449 10.73 29.71 -17.86
N HIS A 450 10.28 28.47 -17.96
CA HIS A 450 10.46 27.59 -19.12
C HIS A 450 9.23 27.46 -20.02
N LEU A 451 8.12 28.10 -19.64
CA LEU A 451 6.89 28.08 -20.44
C LEU A 451 6.78 29.31 -21.35
N SER A 452 6.26 29.12 -22.56
CA SER A 452 5.87 30.23 -23.41
C SER A 452 4.75 31.07 -22.77
N SER A 453 4.59 32.33 -23.17
CA SER A 453 3.55 33.23 -22.64
C SER A 453 2.12 32.67 -22.81
N THR A 454 1.88 31.88 -23.84
CA THR A 454 0.59 31.22 -24.07
C THR A 454 0.40 30.06 -23.10
N GLN A 455 1.41 29.21 -22.92
CA GLN A 455 1.35 28.09 -21.98
C GLN A 455 1.21 28.58 -20.53
N GLN A 456 1.89 29.69 -20.16
CA GLN A 456 1.74 30.30 -18.84
C GLN A 456 0.30 30.75 -18.59
N LYS A 457 -0.33 31.47 -19.54
CA LYS A 457 -1.73 31.92 -19.40
C LYS A 457 -2.71 30.76 -19.24
N ILE A 458 -2.49 29.66 -19.95
CA ILE A 458 -3.34 28.47 -19.88
C ILE A 458 -3.10 27.69 -18.59
N GLY A 459 -1.83 27.56 -18.18
CA GLY A 459 -1.42 26.70 -17.08
C GLY A 459 -1.48 27.31 -15.68
N ASN A 460 -1.57 28.66 -15.56
CA ASN A 460 -1.38 29.37 -14.29
C ASN A 460 -2.30 28.90 -13.16
N GLU A 461 -3.61 28.76 -13.41
CA GLU A 461 -4.54 28.31 -12.38
C GLU A 461 -4.28 26.84 -11.99
N ILE A 462 -3.92 26.00 -12.96
CA ILE A 462 -3.61 24.58 -12.70
C ILE A 462 -2.32 24.49 -11.86
N LEU A 463 -1.31 25.28 -12.17
CA LEU A 463 -0.04 25.33 -11.42
C LEU A 463 -0.24 25.82 -9.99
N LYS A 464 -1.11 26.81 -9.79
CA LYS A 464 -1.48 27.29 -8.45
C LYS A 464 -2.10 26.19 -7.61
N GLU A 465 -3.06 25.44 -8.16
CA GLU A 465 -3.70 24.31 -7.48
C GLU A 465 -2.69 23.17 -7.18
N LEU A 466 -1.83 22.84 -8.14
CA LEU A 466 -0.79 21.83 -7.95
C LEU A 466 0.16 22.20 -6.81
N ARG A 467 0.67 23.44 -6.81
CA ARG A 467 1.55 23.93 -5.73
C ARG A 467 0.88 23.87 -4.37
N THR A 468 -0.35 24.36 -4.28
CA THR A 468 -1.12 24.35 -3.03
C THR A 468 -1.28 22.93 -2.47
N ARG A 469 -1.65 21.96 -3.31
CA ARG A 469 -1.82 20.56 -2.89
C ARG A 469 -0.50 19.89 -2.50
N VAL A 470 0.58 20.17 -3.22
CA VAL A 470 1.92 19.68 -2.88
C VAL A 470 2.37 20.30 -1.55
N ASP A 471 2.17 21.61 -1.34
CA ASP A 471 2.53 22.30 -0.11
C ASP A 471 1.83 21.71 1.12
N PHE A 472 0.55 21.33 1.02
CA PHE A 472 -0.13 20.65 2.13
C PHE A 472 0.49 19.29 2.47
N LEU A 473 0.92 18.53 1.48
CA LEU A 473 1.61 17.25 1.72
C LEU A 473 2.99 17.47 2.35
N LEU A 474 3.69 18.52 1.97
CA LEU A 474 4.98 18.89 2.56
C LEU A 474 4.83 19.35 4.01
N GLN A 475 3.77 20.12 4.31
CA GLN A 475 3.46 20.58 5.67
C GLN A 475 3.21 19.43 6.64
N VAL A 476 2.55 18.35 6.20
CA VAL A 476 2.35 17.14 7.04
C VAL A 476 3.57 16.19 7.04
N GLY A 477 4.72 16.60 6.49
CA GLY A 477 5.97 15.84 6.54
C GLY A 477 6.06 14.65 5.57
N LEU A 478 5.37 14.70 4.43
CA LEU A 478 5.36 13.64 3.42
C LEU A 478 6.25 13.93 2.19
N GLY A 479 7.19 14.87 2.29
CA GLY A 479 8.03 15.30 1.18
C GLY A 479 8.82 14.20 0.48
N TYR A 480 9.09 13.09 1.16
CA TYR A 480 9.82 11.94 0.63
C TYR A 480 8.98 10.98 -0.23
N LEU A 481 7.65 11.14 -0.26
CA LEU A 481 6.77 10.29 -1.06
C LEU A 481 6.79 10.70 -2.53
N SER A 482 6.70 9.71 -3.43
CA SER A 482 6.46 9.94 -4.85
C SER A 482 4.97 9.78 -5.19
N LEU A 483 4.52 10.45 -6.28
CA LEU A 483 3.11 10.38 -6.69
C LEU A 483 2.69 9.00 -7.20
N ASP A 484 3.60 8.23 -7.75
CA ASP A 484 3.35 6.90 -8.31
C ASP A 484 3.35 5.79 -7.26
N ARG A 485 3.75 6.10 -6.00
CA ARG A 485 3.77 5.12 -4.91
C ARG A 485 2.38 4.52 -4.67
N PRO A 486 2.24 3.18 -4.74
CA PRO A 486 0.95 2.52 -4.54
C PRO A 486 0.38 2.76 -3.15
N SER A 487 -0.91 3.10 -3.05
CA SER A 487 -1.58 3.33 -1.76
C SER A 487 -1.50 2.13 -0.81
N ALA A 488 -1.46 0.91 -1.35
CA ALA A 488 -1.34 -0.32 -0.57
C ALA A 488 0.03 -0.49 0.12
N SER A 489 1.06 0.25 -0.32
CA SER A 489 2.41 0.23 0.28
C SER A 489 2.61 1.27 1.38
N LEU A 490 1.62 2.14 1.59
CA LEU A 490 1.69 3.18 2.61
C LEU A 490 1.47 2.60 4.00
N SER A 491 2.21 3.12 4.97
CA SER A 491 1.93 2.88 6.38
C SER A 491 0.59 3.52 6.79
N GLY A 492 0.03 3.07 7.91
CA GLY A 492 -1.21 3.65 8.46
C GLY A 492 -1.09 5.16 8.67
N GLY A 493 0.01 5.61 9.25
CA GLY A 493 0.27 7.04 9.50
C GLY A 493 0.48 7.85 8.21
N GLU A 494 1.18 7.31 7.18
CA GLU A 494 1.31 7.97 5.88
C GLU A 494 -0.05 8.17 5.22
N SER A 495 -0.88 7.12 5.19
CA SER A 495 -2.23 7.18 4.62
C SER A 495 -3.12 8.20 5.34
N GLN A 496 -3.04 8.25 6.67
CA GLN A 496 -3.78 9.19 7.49
C GLN A 496 -3.37 10.65 7.22
N ARG A 497 -2.07 10.92 7.13
CA ARG A 497 -1.53 12.25 6.81
C ARG A 497 -1.87 12.71 5.40
N ILE A 498 -1.88 11.80 4.41
CA ILE A 498 -2.38 12.12 3.07
C ILE A 498 -3.83 12.60 3.13
N ARG A 499 -4.69 11.88 3.86
CA ARG A 499 -6.09 12.29 4.05
C ARG A 499 -6.20 13.63 4.76
N LEU A 500 -5.39 13.87 5.81
CA LEU A 500 -5.36 15.14 6.52
C LEU A 500 -4.97 16.28 5.57
N ALA A 501 -3.90 16.14 4.79
CA ALA A 501 -3.47 17.13 3.81
C ALA A 501 -4.56 17.42 2.78
N THR A 502 -5.26 16.40 2.29
CA THR A 502 -6.38 16.56 1.36
C THR A 502 -7.53 17.32 1.99
N GLN A 503 -7.83 17.09 3.28
CA GLN A 503 -8.89 17.81 4.00
C GLN A 503 -8.53 19.27 4.28
N ILE A 504 -7.28 19.55 4.63
CA ILE A 504 -6.80 20.94 4.76
C ILE A 504 -6.94 21.66 3.41
N GLY A 505 -6.59 20.98 2.33
CA GLY A 505 -6.71 21.50 0.97
C GLY A 505 -8.15 21.76 0.51
N SER A 506 -9.15 21.09 1.09
CA SER A 506 -10.56 21.30 0.77
C SER A 506 -11.11 22.65 1.28
N GLN A 507 -10.41 23.30 2.22
CA GLN A 507 -10.81 24.56 2.85
C GLN A 507 -12.24 24.56 3.41
N LEU A 508 -12.75 23.39 3.83
CA LEU A 508 -14.05 23.28 4.48
C LEU A 508 -14.02 24.00 5.82
N VAL A 509 -15.10 24.68 6.15
CA VAL A 509 -15.28 25.41 7.41
C VAL A 509 -16.45 24.84 8.20
N ASN A 510 -16.45 25.04 9.51
CA ASN A 510 -17.51 24.57 10.42
C ASN A 510 -17.71 23.04 10.39
N VAL A 511 -16.63 22.29 10.24
CA VAL A 511 -16.58 20.82 10.28
C VAL A 511 -15.95 20.34 11.58
N LEU A 512 -16.43 19.23 12.13
CA LEU A 512 -15.78 18.51 13.21
C LEU A 512 -14.89 17.39 12.64
N TYR A 513 -13.59 17.57 12.71
CA TYR A 513 -12.61 16.56 12.35
C TYR A 513 -12.26 15.69 13.56
N ILE A 514 -12.31 14.39 13.41
CA ILE A 514 -11.94 13.42 14.46
C ILE A 514 -10.80 12.56 13.94
N LEU A 515 -9.64 12.64 14.60
CA LEU A 515 -8.42 11.94 14.21
C LEU A 515 -8.04 10.90 15.26
N ASP A 516 -7.58 9.73 14.79
CA ASP A 516 -7.11 8.64 15.65
C ASP A 516 -5.57 8.57 15.59
N GLU A 517 -4.93 8.96 16.68
CA GLU A 517 -3.48 8.90 16.90
C GLU A 517 -2.64 9.37 15.69
N PRO A 518 -2.80 10.61 15.21
CA PRO A 518 -2.14 11.08 13.99
C PRO A 518 -0.62 11.22 14.10
N SER A 519 -0.05 11.23 15.32
CA SER A 519 1.41 11.29 15.57
C SER A 519 2.14 9.96 15.38
N ILE A 520 1.42 8.86 15.10
CA ILE A 520 2.01 7.52 14.98
C ILE A 520 3.10 7.46 13.91
N GLY A 521 4.22 6.83 14.28
CA GLY A 521 5.36 6.62 13.37
C GLY A 521 6.07 7.90 12.97
N LEU A 522 5.83 9.01 13.68
CA LEU A 522 6.48 10.29 13.43
C LEU A 522 7.71 10.49 14.33
N HIS A 523 8.77 10.97 13.70
CA HIS A 523 9.85 11.58 14.44
C HIS A 523 9.38 12.91 15.05
N GLN A 524 9.95 13.33 16.18
CA GLN A 524 9.57 14.57 16.87
C GLN A 524 9.58 15.81 15.97
N ARG A 525 10.53 15.89 15.02
CA ARG A 525 10.57 16.94 14.00
C ARG A 525 9.27 17.02 13.18
N ASP A 526 8.78 15.85 12.73
CA ASP A 526 7.61 15.78 11.86
C ASP A 526 6.32 15.95 12.68
N ASN A 527 6.35 15.59 13.98
CA ASN A 527 5.25 15.83 14.92
C ASN A 527 4.97 17.33 15.13
N CYS A 528 6.02 18.15 15.23
CA CYS A 528 5.85 19.63 15.30
C CYS A 528 5.09 20.17 14.07
N LYS A 529 5.41 19.70 12.85
CA LYS A 529 4.73 20.08 11.61
C LYS A 529 3.27 19.64 11.60
N LEU A 530 2.99 18.43 12.09
CA LEU A 530 1.63 17.92 12.22
C LEU A 530 0.79 18.81 13.16
N ILE A 531 1.32 19.17 14.33
CA ILE A 531 0.65 20.05 15.29
C ILE A 531 0.31 21.40 14.65
N GLU A 532 1.24 22.00 13.91
CA GLU A 532 0.99 23.24 13.16
C GLU A 532 -0.13 23.09 12.14
N SER A 533 -0.14 21.98 11.40
CA SER A 533 -1.18 21.68 10.40
C SER A 533 -2.57 21.52 11.05
N LEU A 534 -2.66 20.89 12.22
CA LEU A 534 -3.92 20.75 12.97
C LEU A 534 -4.40 22.10 13.51
N LYS A 535 -3.48 22.97 13.97
CA LYS A 535 -3.80 24.34 14.36
C LYS A 535 -4.31 25.17 13.19
N GLN A 536 -3.68 25.05 12.02
CA GLN A 536 -4.18 25.71 10.80
C GLN A 536 -5.60 25.24 10.45
N LEU A 537 -5.87 23.93 10.50
CA LEU A 537 -7.20 23.37 10.25
C LEU A 537 -8.26 23.94 11.23
N ARG A 538 -7.90 24.12 12.51
CA ARG A 538 -8.72 24.81 13.52
C ARG A 538 -8.94 26.28 13.15
N ASP A 539 -7.87 26.99 12.82
CA ASP A 539 -7.86 28.45 12.61
C ASP A 539 -8.69 28.86 11.36
N ILE A 540 -8.90 27.95 10.41
CA ILE A 540 -9.84 28.14 9.29
C ILE A 540 -11.31 28.19 9.79
N GLY A 541 -11.60 27.79 11.03
CA GLY A 541 -12.96 27.78 11.62
C GLY A 541 -13.53 26.37 11.78
N ASN A 542 -12.69 25.37 12.02
CA ASN A 542 -13.11 23.99 12.27
C ASN A 542 -12.88 23.60 13.73
N THR A 543 -13.61 22.59 14.17
CA THR A 543 -13.32 21.89 15.43
C THR A 543 -12.49 20.67 15.14
N VAL A 544 -11.35 20.50 15.83
CA VAL A 544 -10.44 19.39 15.64
C VAL A 544 -10.36 18.57 16.93
N MET A 545 -10.78 17.34 16.88
CA MET A 545 -10.74 16.39 17.99
C MET A 545 -9.72 15.30 17.69
N VAL A 546 -8.76 15.08 18.57
CA VAL A 546 -7.67 14.13 18.39
C VAL A 546 -7.63 13.15 19.55
N VAL A 547 -7.68 11.87 19.28
CA VAL A 547 -7.35 10.83 20.27
C VAL A 547 -5.84 10.67 20.26
N GLU A 548 -5.16 11.01 21.36
CA GLU A 548 -3.69 11.07 21.37
C GLU A 548 -3.07 10.76 22.74
N HIS A 549 -1.77 10.39 22.67
CA HIS A 549 -0.91 10.08 23.82
C HIS A 549 0.39 10.89 23.84
N ASP A 550 0.68 11.64 22.78
CA ASP A 550 1.88 12.44 22.65
C ASP A 550 1.84 13.69 23.55
N SER A 551 2.93 13.92 24.31
CA SER A 551 3.01 15.04 25.25
C SER A 551 2.96 16.40 24.56
N ASP A 552 3.63 16.55 23.40
CA ASP A 552 3.71 17.82 22.70
C ASP A 552 2.35 18.18 22.10
N MET A 553 1.61 17.17 21.59
CA MET A 553 0.24 17.34 21.10
C MET A 553 -0.72 17.75 22.23
N MET A 554 -0.64 17.10 23.41
CA MET A 554 -1.46 17.46 24.58
C MET A 554 -1.19 18.87 25.06
N LEU A 555 0.09 19.28 25.16
CA LEU A 555 0.45 20.63 25.60
C LEU A 555 0.14 21.72 24.57
N ALA A 556 0.05 21.36 23.29
CA ALA A 556 -0.30 22.26 22.19
C ALA A 556 -1.81 22.42 21.97
N ALA A 557 -2.64 21.59 22.63
CA ALA A 557 -4.09 21.62 22.54
C ALA A 557 -4.72 22.84 23.24
N ASP A 558 -5.91 23.23 22.81
CA ASP A 558 -6.71 24.24 23.49
C ASP A 558 -7.51 23.63 24.67
N TYR A 559 -7.87 22.35 24.55
CA TYR A 559 -8.67 21.62 25.51
C TYR A 559 -8.27 20.17 25.61
N ILE A 560 -8.30 19.59 26.80
CA ILE A 560 -7.97 18.16 27.05
C ILE A 560 -9.13 17.49 27.76
N VAL A 561 -9.45 16.27 27.33
CA VAL A 561 -10.37 15.35 28.02
C VAL A 561 -9.59 14.09 28.35
N ASP A 562 -9.36 13.82 29.64
CA ASP A 562 -8.66 12.63 30.13
C ASP A 562 -9.67 11.59 30.63
N ILE A 563 -9.61 10.37 30.04
CA ILE A 563 -10.52 9.26 30.33
C ILE A 563 -9.78 8.17 31.10
N GLY A 564 -10.34 7.82 32.28
CA GLY A 564 -9.71 6.86 33.17
C GLY A 564 -10.72 6.31 34.21
N PRO A 565 -10.24 6.08 35.43
CA PRO A 565 -8.86 6.17 35.92
C PRO A 565 -7.99 4.98 35.50
N LYS A 566 -8.58 3.88 35.02
CA LYS A 566 -7.93 2.65 34.57
C LYS A 566 -8.52 2.14 33.25
N ALA A 567 -8.09 0.97 32.80
CA ALA A 567 -8.59 0.35 31.57
C ALA A 567 -9.81 -0.57 31.79
N GLY A 568 -10.58 -0.83 30.74
CA GLY A 568 -11.72 -1.73 30.71
C GLY A 568 -12.82 -1.36 31.70
N ARG A 569 -13.34 -2.29 32.49
CA ARG A 569 -14.41 -2.05 33.48
C ARG A 569 -14.05 -1.05 34.57
N LYS A 570 -12.76 -0.84 34.84
CA LYS A 570 -12.26 0.14 35.80
C LYS A 570 -11.95 1.51 35.17
N GLY A 571 -12.18 1.65 33.88
CA GLY A 571 -12.13 2.89 33.11
C GLY A 571 -13.51 3.45 32.84
N GLY A 572 -13.62 4.25 31.80
CA GLY A 572 -14.88 4.76 31.26
C GLY A 572 -15.46 5.97 32.02
N GLU A 573 -14.64 6.70 32.78
CA GLU A 573 -14.99 7.92 33.47
C GLU A 573 -14.14 9.10 33.00
N VAL A 574 -14.67 10.31 32.95
CA VAL A 574 -13.86 11.51 32.70
C VAL A 574 -13.17 11.88 34.03
N VAL A 575 -11.85 11.76 34.04
CA VAL A 575 -11.05 12.11 35.22
C VAL A 575 -10.58 13.55 35.21
N PHE A 576 -10.55 14.15 34.01
CA PHE A 576 -10.26 15.57 33.83
C PHE A 576 -10.85 16.07 32.50
N GLN A 577 -11.32 17.32 32.52
CA GLN A 577 -11.61 18.13 31.31
C GLN A 577 -11.26 19.58 31.61
N GLY A 578 -10.57 20.27 30.69
CA GLY A 578 -10.11 21.65 30.85
C GLY A 578 -8.93 21.98 29.96
N THR A 579 -8.28 23.12 30.24
CA THR A 579 -7.08 23.53 29.48
C THR A 579 -5.83 22.73 29.89
N PRO A 580 -4.76 22.69 29.06
CA PRO A 580 -3.50 22.08 29.45
C PRO A 580 -2.92 22.62 30.76
N GLU A 581 -3.00 23.94 31.01
CA GLU A 581 -2.49 24.56 32.23
C GLU A 581 -3.27 24.10 33.45
N GLU A 582 -4.58 23.91 33.34
CA GLU A 582 -5.41 23.36 34.42
C GLU A 582 -5.07 21.88 34.66
N MET A 583 -4.79 21.12 33.63
CA MET A 583 -4.39 19.71 33.75
C MET A 583 -3.07 19.55 34.52
N LEU A 584 -2.08 20.41 34.24
CA LEU A 584 -0.78 20.36 34.93
C LEU A 584 -0.92 20.62 36.46
N ARG A 585 -2.02 21.22 36.92
CA ARG A 585 -2.30 21.46 38.36
C ARG A 585 -3.07 20.32 39.04
N LYS A 586 -3.41 19.26 38.26
CA LYS A 586 -4.16 18.11 38.78
C LYS A 586 -3.24 16.90 39.02
N HIS A 587 -3.67 15.96 39.85
CA HIS A 587 -2.95 14.74 40.16
C HIS A 587 -3.50 13.51 39.40
N THR A 588 -3.97 13.71 38.17
CA THR A 588 -4.32 12.57 37.31
C THR A 588 -3.04 11.82 36.89
N LEU A 589 -3.16 10.56 36.45
CA LEU A 589 -2.01 9.79 36.03
C LEU A 589 -1.29 10.46 34.82
N THR A 590 -2.05 10.98 33.87
CA THR A 590 -1.54 11.70 32.71
C THR A 590 -0.81 12.98 33.15
N ALA A 591 -1.39 13.75 34.06
CA ALA A 591 -0.76 14.96 34.58
C ALA A 591 0.57 14.70 35.30
N GLN A 592 0.67 13.61 36.08
CA GLN A 592 1.91 13.22 36.75
C GLN A 592 3.04 12.96 35.75
N TYR A 593 2.76 12.38 34.58
CA TYR A 593 3.76 12.20 33.52
C TYR A 593 4.12 13.52 32.84
N LEU A 594 3.13 14.35 32.52
CA LEU A 594 3.37 15.68 31.91
C LEU A 594 4.18 16.60 32.83
N ASN A 595 3.94 16.55 34.14
CA ASN A 595 4.68 17.31 35.16
C ASN A 595 6.02 16.71 35.53
N MET A 596 6.39 15.55 34.97
CA MET A 596 7.59 14.80 35.35
C MET A 596 7.61 14.30 36.82
N GLU A 597 6.47 14.30 37.52
CA GLU A 597 6.33 13.69 38.85
C GLU A 597 6.51 12.17 38.75
N LYS A 598 6.12 11.60 37.60
CA LYS A 598 6.32 10.21 37.27
C LYS A 598 7.05 10.13 35.94
N THR A 599 8.15 9.38 35.90
CA THR A 599 9.01 9.24 34.71
C THR A 599 9.36 7.79 34.45
N ILE A 600 9.69 7.45 33.21
CA ILE A 600 10.27 6.16 32.88
C ILE A 600 11.77 6.26 33.14
N SER A 601 12.24 5.57 34.20
CA SER A 601 13.60 5.69 34.71
C SER A 601 14.64 5.17 33.74
N ILE A 602 15.69 5.94 33.50
CA ILE A 602 16.86 5.54 32.71
C ILE A 602 17.66 4.51 33.50
N PRO A 603 18.14 3.40 32.90
CA PRO A 603 19.00 2.45 33.57
C PRO A 603 20.30 3.12 34.04
N SER A 604 20.68 2.87 35.29
CA SER A 604 21.91 3.42 35.89
C SER A 604 23.19 2.95 35.18
N LYS A 605 23.16 1.79 34.55
CA LYS A 605 24.24 1.23 33.74
C LYS A 605 23.71 0.59 32.48
N ARG A 606 24.34 0.90 31.32
CA ARG A 606 24.05 0.26 30.05
C ARG A 606 24.67 -1.12 29.99
N ARG A 607 23.96 -2.10 29.37
CA ARG A 607 24.50 -3.47 29.21
C ARG A 607 25.65 -3.48 28.21
N LYS A 608 26.70 -4.21 28.52
CA LYS A 608 27.86 -4.40 27.65
C LYS A 608 27.57 -5.37 26.49
N GLY A 609 26.51 -6.19 26.61
CA GLY A 609 26.22 -7.28 25.70
C GLY A 609 27.13 -8.49 25.90
N ASN A 610 27.04 -9.45 24.96
CA ASN A 610 27.84 -10.70 25.04
C ASN A 610 29.13 -10.68 24.19
N GLY A 611 29.48 -9.51 23.59
CA GLY A 611 30.65 -9.33 22.72
C GLY A 611 30.51 -9.89 21.30
N LYS A 612 29.33 -10.39 20.92
CA LYS A 612 29.01 -10.93 19.60
C LYS A 612 28.14 -9.96 18.83
N TYR A 613 28.18 -10.08 17.51
CA TYR A 613 27.48 -9.17 16.61
C TYR A 613 26.82 -9.95 15.47
N ILE A 614 25.75 -9.37 14.91
CA ILE A 614 25.31 -9.61 13.54
C ILE A 614 25.72 -8.38 12.74
N ARG A 615 26.40 -8.58 11.61
CA ARG A 615 26.86 -7.49 10.74
C ARG A 615 26.31 -7.69 9.35
N ILE A 616 25.66 -6.65 8.82
CA ILE A 616 25.24 -6.56 7.43
C ILE A 616 26.19 -5.59 6.74
N LYS A 617 26.67 -5.95 5.53
CA LYS A 617 27.50 -5.11 4.70
C LYS A 617 26.81 -4.84 3.37
N GLY A 618 26.88 -3.60 2.92
CA GLY A 618 26.42 -3.21 1.59
C GLY A 618 24.92 -3.27 1.40
N ALA A 619 24.12 -2.96 2.41
CA ALA A 619 22.66 -2.89 2.26
C ALA A 619 22.28 -1.70 1.35
N CYS A 620 21.62 -1.96 0.22
CA CYS A 620 21.30 -0.95 -0.81
C CYS A 620 19.86 -1.05 -1.34
N GLY A 621 18.94 -1.62 -0.55
CA GLY A 621 17.51 -1.65 -0.90
C GLY A 621 16.84 -0.28 -0.79
N ASN A 622 15.89 0.01 -1.68
CA ASN A 622 15.13 1.26 -1.72
C ASN A 622 16.04 2.50 -1.67
N ASN A 623 15.98 3.26 -0.56
CA ASN A 623 16.78 4.46 -0.39
C ASN A 623 18.11 4.25 0.36
N LEU A 624 18.44 3.03 0.78
CA LEU A 624 19.69 2.75 1.49
C LEU A 624 20.92 2.93 0.59
N LYS A 625 21.92 3.66 1.07
CA LYS A 625 23.12 4.04 0.33
C LYS A 625 24.32 3.15 0.67
N ASN A 626 24.23 1.87 0.32
CA ASN A 626 25.32 0.89 0.54
C ASN A 626 25.77 0.84 2.00
N VAL A 627 24.83 0.60 2.91
CA VAL A 627 25.02 0.77 4.36
C VAL A 627 25.65 -0.46 4.98
N ASP A 628 26.67 -0.24 5.81
CA ASP A 628 27.26 -1.23 6.71
C ASP A 628 26.76 -1.00 8.15
N VAL A 629 26.24 -2.06 8.79
CA VAL A 629 25.65 -1.94 10.12
C VAL A 629 25.97 -3.15 11.00
N GLU A 630 26.26 -2.87 12.27
CA GLU A 630 26.48 -3.87 13.31
C GLU A 630 25.36 -3.86 14.36
N PHE A 631 24.85 -5.05 14.69
CA PHE A 631 23.86 -5.25 15.73
C PHE A 631 24.51 -6.02 16.90
N PRO A 632 24.92 -5.34 17.99
CA PRO A 632 25.54 -6.01 19.15
C PRO A 632 24.52 -6.87 19.88
N LEU A 633 24.85 -8.16 20.11
CA LEU A 633 23.94 -9.12 20.70
C LEU A 633 23.88 -9.02 22.24
N GLY A 634 22.76 -9.46 22.84
CA GLY A 634 22.51 -9.37 24.27
C GLY A 634 22.22 -7.94 24.74
N LYS A 635 21.67 -7.08 23.86
CA LYS A 635 21.34 -5.68 24.14
C LYS A 635 19.93 -5.34 23.69
N LEU A 636 19.42 -4.24 24.24
CA LEU A 636 18.27 -3.51 23.70
C LEU A 636 18.80 -2.51 22.67
N ILE A 637 18.51 -2.77 21.39
CA ILE A 637 18.93 -1.95 20.25
C ILE A 637 17.72 -1.17 19.76
N VAL A 638 17.85 0.15 19.61
CA VAL A 638 16.80 0.98 19.03
C VAL A 638 17.29 1.56 17.71
N VAL A 639 16.54 1.30 16.65
CA VAL A 639 16.77 1.85 15.30
C VAL A 639 15.84 3.05 15.14
N THR A 640 16.40 4.23 15.02
CA THR A 640 15.66 5.49 14.99
C THR A 640 16.06 6.34 13.78
N GLY A 641 15.46 7.51 13.62
CA GLY A 641 15.68 8.46 12.52
C GLY A 641 14.35 9.01 11.98
N VAL A 642 14.41 10.01 11.13
CA VAL A 642 13.23 10.66 10.56
C VAL A 642 12.35 9.68 9.74
N SER A 643 11.09 10.06 9.51
CA SER A 643 10.17 9.24 8.69
C SER A 643 10.73 9.10 7.28
N GLY A 644 10.69 7.87 6.70
CA GLY A 644 11.24 7.58 5.38
C GLY A 644 12.76 7.48 5.29
N SER A 645 13.52 7.49 6.40
CA SER A 645 14.99 7.42 6.38
C SER A 645 15.58 6.05 6.04
N GLY A 646 14.75 4.99 5.88
CA GLY A 646 15.20 3.66 5.49
C GLY A 646 15.21 2.61 6.61
N LYS A 647 14.69 2.93 7.82
CA LYS A 647 14.63 2.01 8.98
C LYS A 647 13.96 0.68 8.66
N SER A 648 12.74 0.72 8.12
CA SER A 648 11.98 -0.49 7.77
C SER A 648 12.65 -1.27 6.64
N THR A 649 13.27 -0.60 5.68
CA THR A 649 14.04 -1.24 4.62
C THR A 649 15.22 -2.02 5.18
N LEU A 650 15.98 -1.43 6.11
CA LEU A 650 17.12 -2.09 6.74
C LEU A 650 16.68 -3.29 7.59
N ILE A 651 15.65 -3.14 8.42
CA ILE A 651 15.26 -4.17 9.40
C ILE A 651 14.23 -5.14 8.83
N ASN A 652 13.07 -4.65 8.32
CA ASN A 652 11.93 -5.50 7.93
C ASN A 652 12.06 -6.09 6.53
N GLU A 653 12.81 -5.42 5.63
CA GLU A 653 12.95 -5.83 4.24
C GLU A 653 14.34 -6.42 3.92
N THR A 654 15.35 -6.18 4.76
CA THR A 654 16.70 -6.74 4.58
C THR A 654 17.03 -7.76 5.69
N LEU A 655 17.23 -7.32 6.94
CA LEU A 655 17.68 -8.20 8.04
C LEU A 655 16.69 -9.35 8.33
N GLN A 656 15.41 -9.02 8.52
CA GLN A 656 14.37 -9.98 8.89
C GLN A 656 14.16 -11.08 7.83
N PRO A 657 14.08 -10.79 6.51
CA PRO A 657 13.99 -11.83 5.50
C PRO A 657 15.22 -12.72 5.42
N ILE A 658 16.44 -12.18 5.53
CA ILE A 658 17.67 -12.97 5.56
C ILE A 658 17.62 -14.00 6.69
N LEU A 659 17.30 -13.54 7.91
CA LEU A 659 17.21 -14.42 9.07
C LEU A 659 16.07 -15.45 8.95
N SER A 660 14.94 -15.03 8.38
CA SER A 660 13.80 -15.92 8.16
C SER A 660 14.07 -16.99 7.09
N GLN A 661 14.83 -16.66 6.06
CA GLN A 661 15.31 -17.67 5.09
C GLN A 661 16.21 -18.69 5.76
N HIS A 662 17.15 -18.22 6.59
CA HIS A 662 18.11 -19.11 7.29
C HIS A 662 17.42 -20.06 8.28
N PHE A 663 16.55 -19.54 9.18
CA PHE A 663 15.94 -20.33 10.25
C PHE A 663 14.66 -21.07 9.85
N TYR A 664 13.87 -20.49 8.92
CA TYR A 664 12.50 -20.98 8.63
C TYR A 664 12.29 -21.33 7.17
N ARG A 665 13.33 -21.23 6.31
CA ARG A 665 13.23 -21.47 4.85
C ARG A 665 12.12 -20.60 4.22
N SER A 666 12.00 -19.35 4.66
CA SER A 666 11.02 -18.39 4.12
C SER A 666 11.35 -18.09 2.66
N LEU A 667 10.31 -17.98 1.84
CA LEU A 667 10.44 -17.62 0.42
C LEU A 667 10.53 -16.10 0.18
N LYS A 668 10.45 -15.28 1.26
CA LYS A 668 10.53 -13.82 1.12
C LYS A 668 11.97 -13.43 0.77
N THR A 669 12.16 -12.84 -0.39
CA THR A 669 13.47 -12.36 -0.87
C THR A 669 13.87 -11.11 -0.09
N PRO A 670 15.09 -11.05 0.50
CA PRO A 670 15.61 -9.84 1.12
C PRO A 670 15.94 -8.78 0.06
N MET A 671 15.94 -7.49 0.47
CA MET A 671 16.48 -6.43 -0.35
C MET A 671 17.99 -6.64 -0.59
N PRO A 672 18.54 -6.06 -1.66
CA PRO A 672 19.95 -6.28 -2.03
C PRO A 672 20.92 -5.89 -0.92
N TYR A 673 21.90 -6.76 -0.67
CA TYR A 673 22.99 -6.59 0.29
C TYR A 673 24.23 -7.37 -0.20
N SER A 674 25.41 -7.02 0.30
CA SER A 674 26.66 -7.69 -0.11
C SER A 674 26.94 -8.95 0.70
N SER A 675 26.88 -8.87 2.03
CA SER A 675 27.12 -10.03 2.92
C SER A 675 26.51 -9.83 4.30
N ILE A 676 26.32 -10.94 5.02
CA ILE A 676 25.92 -10.93 6.42
C ILE A 676 26.83 -11.89 7.21
N GLU A 677 27.22 -11.51 8.41
CA GLU A 677 28.09 -12.27 9.31
C GLU A 677 27.43 -12.39 10.68
N GLY A 678 27.71 -13.48 11.40
CA GLY A 678 27.31 -13.66 12.81
C GLY A 678 25.92 -14.27 13.02
N ILE A 679 25.27 -14.82 12.00
CA ILE A 679 23.96 -15.48 12.13
C ILE A 679 24.03 -16.68 13.08
N GLU A 680 25.15 -17.38 13.12
CA GLU A 680 25.41 -18.54 13.98
C GLU A 680 25.37 -18.22 15.49
N ASN A 681 25.38 -16.93 15.84
CA ASN A 681 25.34 -16.50 17.25
C ASN A 681 23.92 -16.46 17.84
N ILE A 682 22.90 -16.61 17.00
CA ILE A 682 21.48 -16.68 17.40
C ILE A 682 20.88 -18.02 16.98
N ASP A 683 19.82 -18.43 17.63
CA ASP A 683 19.14 -19.71 17.36
C ASP A 683 17.73 -19.53 16.79
N LYS A 684 17.16 -18.34 16.93
CA LYS A 684 15.80 -18.04 16.52
C LYS A 684 15.63 -16.55 16.28
N VAL A 685 14.81 -16.19 15.29
CA VAL A 685 14.30 -14.83 15.10
C VAL A 685 12.79 -14.78 15.32
N VAL A 686 12.32 -13.77 16.03
CA VAL A 686 10.90 -13.53 16.30
C VAL A 686 10.55 -12.14 15.80
N ASN A 687 9.69 -12.06 14.79
CA ASN A 687 9.18 -10.79 14.31
C ASN A 687 7.83 -10.50 14.97
N VAL A 688 7.71 -9.33 15.59
CA VAL A 688 6.52 -8.85 16.29
C VAL A 688 6.07 -7.56 15.62
N ASP A 689 5.26 -7.71 14.57
CA ASP A 689 4.71 -6.60 13.77
C ASP A 689 3.26 -6.27 14.17
N GLN A 690 2.74 -5.17 13.68
CA GLN A 690 1.38 -4.69 13.93
C GLN A 690 0.30 -5.42 13.10
N SER A 691 0.65 -6.43 12.31
CA SER A 691 -0.31 -7.17 11.51
C SER A 691 -1.36 -7.87 12.38
N PRO A 692 -2.63 -7.94 11.93
CA PRO A 692 -3.69 -8.60 12.70
C PRO A 692 -3.36 -10.05 13.04
N LEU A 693 -3.81 -10.53 14.20
CA LEU A 693 -3.65 -11.94 14.65
C LEU A 693 -4.32 -12.96 13.71
N GLY A 694 -5.23 -12.51 12.87
CA GLY A 694 -5.93 -13.29 11.88
C GLY A 694 -6.96 -12.45 11.14
N ARG A 695 -7.36 -12.92 9.95
CA ARG A 695 -8.27 -12.20 9.05
C ARG A 695 -9.75 -12.48 9.29
N THR A 696 -10.07 -13.38 10.22
CA THR A 696 -11.45 -13.82 10.47
C THR A 696 -11.89 -13.47 11.89
N PRO A 697 -13.19 -13.22 12.13
CA PRO A 697 -13.75 -12.99 13.47
C PRO A 697 -13.55 -14.15 14.45
N ARG A 698 -13.12 -15.32 13.97
CA ARG A 698 -12.84 -16.51 14.78
C ARG A 698 -11.48 -16.48 15.45
N SER A 699 -10.53 -15.70 14.91
CA SER A 699 -9.24 -15.49 15.53
C SER A 699 -9.41 -14.60 16.78
N ASN A 700 -8.80 -14.96 17.88
CA ASN A 700 -8.85 -14.23 19.14
C ASN A 700 -7.60 -14.48 19.99
N PRO A 701 -7.34 -13.73 21.06
CA PRO A 701 -6.17 -13.90 21.92
C PRO A 701 -6.01 -15.33 22.47
N ALA A 702 -7.10 -15.97 22.88
CA ALA A 702 -7.08 -17.33 23.42
C ALA A 702 -6.66 -18.38 22.39
N THR A 703 -7.11 -18.25 21.12
CA THR A 703 -6.70 -19.16 20.05
C THR A 703 -5.27 -18.94 19.61
N TYR A 704 -4.85 -17.69 19.53
CA TYR A 704 -3.49 -17.34 19.07
C TYR A 704 -2.41 -17.79 20.06
N THR A 705 -2.61 -17.58 21.33
CA THR A 705 -1.68 -18.01 22.40
C THR A 705 -1.72 -19.53 22.65
N GLY A 706 -2.66 -20.24 22.03
CA GLY A 706 -2.86 -21.66 22.24
C GLY A 706 -3.51 -22.04 23.58
N VAL A 707 -3.82 -21.07 24.45
CA VAL A 707 -4.48 -21.32 25.75
C VAL A 707 -5.87 -21.92 25.59
N PHE A 708 -6.55 -21.62 24.47
CA PHE A 708 -7.87 -22.18 24.20
C PHE A 708 -7.88 -23.71 24.07
N SER A 709 -6.80 -24.30 23.61
CA SER A 709 -6.65 -25.77 23.57
C SER A 709 -6.61 -26.36 24.97
N ASP A 710 -5.89 -25.74 25.89
CA ASP A 710 -5.83 -26.19 27.29
C ASP A 710 -7.16 -25.99 28.01
N ILE A 711 -7.88 -24.86 27.73
CA ILE A 711 -9.23 -24.63 28.26
C ILE A 711 -10.20 -25.72 27.77
N ARG A 712 -10.18 -26.06 26.47
CA ARG A 712 -11.03 -27.13 25.94
C ARG A 712 -10.73 -28.48 26.59
N ASN A 713 -9.48 -28.82 26.80
CA ASN A 713 -9.09 -30.05 27.48
C ASN A 713 -9.57 -30.09 28.94
N LEU A 714 -9.52 -28.94 29.62
CA LEU A 714 -10.08 -28.82 30.99
C LEU A 714 -11.58 -29.08 30.98
N PHE A 715 -12.34 -28.51 30.03
CA PHE A 715 -13.78 -28.74 29.94
C PHE A 715 -14.14 -30.20 29.60
N VAL A 716 -13.33 -30.87 28.76
CA VAL A 716 -13.51 -32.31 28.45
C VAL A 716 -13.30 -33.17 29.69
N ALA A 717 -12.40 -32.80 30.60
CA ALA A 717 -12.10 -33.52 31.83
C ALA A 717 -13.20 -33.39 32.89
N LEU A 718 -14.19 -32.51 32.71
CA LEU A 718 -15.27 -32.36 33.66
C LEU A 718 -16.22 -33.56 33.65
N PRO A 719 -16.75 -33.99 34.81
CA PRO A 719 -17.60 -35.16 34.93
C PRO A 719 -18.81 -35.13 34.00
N GLU A 720 -19.44 -33.97 33.87
CA GLU A 720 -20.62 -33.76 33.00
C GLU A 720 -20.29 -33.97 31.50
N ALA A 721 -19.10 -33.49 31.07
CA ALA A 721 -18.65 -33.68 29.69
C ALA A 721 -18.32 -35.15 29.40
N GLN A 722 -17.71 -35.85 30.39
CA GLN A 722 -17.36 -37.25 30.29
C GLN A 722 -18.62 -38.13 30.23
N ILE A 723 -19.63 -37.87 31.07
CA ILE A 723 -20.91 -38.61 31.06
C ILE A 723 -21.59 -38.46 29.69
N ARG A 724 -21.52 -37.29 29.06
CA ARG A 724 -22.10 -37.03 27.72
C ARG A 724 -21.22 -37.50 26.57
N GLY A 725 -20.01 -38.03 26.84
CA GLY A 725 -19.05 -38.45 25.82
C GLY A 725 -18.52 -37.31 24.96
N TYR A 726 -18.44 -36.10 25.49
CA TYR A 726 -17.98 -34.93 24.75
C TYR A 726 -16.47 -34.97 24.55
N LYS A 727 -16.04 -34.78 23.28
CA LYS A 727 -14.61 -34.68 22.85
C LYS A 727 -14.19 -33.23 22.72
N PRO A 728 -12.88 -32.93 22.63
CA PRO A 728 -12.37 -31.54 22.50
C PRO A 728 -12.98 -30.74 21.35
N GLY A 729 -13.39 -31.39 20.27
CA GLY A 729 -14.09 -30.76 19.16
C GLY A 729 -15.46 -30.17 19.54
N ARG A 730 -16.16 -30.72 20.55
CA ARG A 730 -17.43 -30.17 21.04
C ARG A 730 -17.30 -28.77 21.60
N PHE A 731 -16.18 -28.49 22.23
CA PHE A 731 -15.88 -27.19 22.82
C PHE A 731 -15.14 -26.23 21.84
N SER A 732 -15.11 -26.56 20.55
CA SER A 732 -14.55 -25.70 19.49
C SER A 732 -15.67 -24.98 18.73
N PHE A 733 -15.59 -23.67 18.64
CA PHE A 733 -16.50 -22.89 17.79
C PHE A 733 -16.19 -22.99 16.28
N ASN A 734 -15.09 -23.66 15.90
CA ASN A 734 -14.71 -23.87 14.50
C ASN A 734 -15.26 -25.19 13.93
N VAL A 735 -15.61 -26.16 14.78
CA VAL A 735 -16.01 -27.50 14.39
C VAL A 735 -17.52 -27.69 14.57
N LYS A 736 -18.16 -28.38 13.63
CA LYS A 736 -19.58 -28.76 13.75
C LYS A 736 -19.83 -29.60 15.00
N GLY A 737 -21.04 -29.51 15.57
CA GLY A 737 -21.52 -30.28 16.72
C GLY A 737 -21.61 -29.48 18.01
N GLY A 738 -20.70 -28.59 18.35
CA GLY A 738 -20.76 -27.76 19.55
C GLY A 738 -21.00 -26.29 19.30
N ARG A 739 -20.74 -25.80 18.07
CA ARG A 739 -20.92 -24.42 17.67
C ARG A 739 -22.39 -24.10 17.35
N CYS A 740 -22.73 -22.84 17.39
CA CYS A 740 -23.98 -22.34 16.82
C CYS A 740 -23.94 -22.49 15.30
N GLU A 741 -24.79 -23.27 14.71
CA GLU A 741 -24.78 -23.52 13.25
C GLU A 741 -25.33 -22.32 12.46
N THR A 742 -26.24 -21.51 13.06
CA THR A 742 -26.79 -20.30 12.42
C THR A 742 -25.70 -19.26 12.06
N CYS A 743 -24.74 -19.02 12.96
CA CYS A 743 -23.61 -18.13 12.68
C CYS A 743 -22.31 -18.89 12.36
N GLY A 744 -22.36 -20.21 12.26
CA GLY A 744 -21.18 -21.05 12.02
C GLY A 744 -20.07 -20.89 13.08
N GLY A 745 -20.39 -20.45 14.31
CA GLY A 745 -19.45 -20.17 15.39
C GLY A 745 -18.82 -18.78 15.37
N ASN A 746 -19.21 -17.88 14.46
CA ASN A 746 -18.71 -16.51 14.44
C ASN A 746 -19.24 -15.65 15.61
N GLY A 747 -20.45 -15.95 16.09
CA GLY A 747 -21.17 -15.14 17.07
C GLY A 747 -21.95 -13.99 16.46
N TYR A 748 -21.58 -13.59 15.25
CA TYR A 748 -22.16 -12.46 14.52
C TYR A 748 -22.53 -12.88 13.10
N LYS A 749 -23.49 -12.17 12.49
CA LYS A 749 -23.76 -12.22 11.05
C LYS A 749 -23.18 -10.93 10.44
N THR A 750 -22.42 -11.05 9.37
CA THR A 750 -21.94 -9.91 8.61
C THR A 750 -23.01 -9.56 7.57
N ILE A 751 -23.41 -8.30 7.55
CA ILE A 751 -24.26 -7.73 6.51
C ILE A 751 -23.34 -6.94 5.61
N GLU A 752 -23.09 -7.44 4.40
CA GLU A 752 -22.29 -6.77 3.38
C GLU A 752 -23.04 -5.55 2.86
N MET A 753 -22.37 -4.40 2.83
CA MET A 753 -22.94 -3.16 2.34
C MET A 753 -22.11 -2.65 1.14
N ASN A 754 -22.77 -2.43 0.00
CA ASN A 754 -22.09 -2.14 -1.28
C ASN A 754 -21.18 -0.91 -1.29
N PHE A 755 -21.40 0.09 -0.44
CA PHE A 755 -20.63 1.35 -0.41
C PHE A 755 -20.20 1.79 0.99
N LEU A 756 -20.54 1.03 2.01
CA LEU A 756 -20.20 1.30 3.42
C LEU A 756 -19.47 0.09 4.01
N PRO A 757 -18.73 0.27 5.12
CA PRO A 757 -18.15 -0.84 5.85
C PRO A 757 -19.22 -1.87 6.25
N ASP A 758 -18.87 -3.16 6.17
CA ASP A 758 -19.74 -4.26 6.57
C ASP A 758 -20.21 -4.12 8.02
N VAL A 759 -21.48 -4.34 8.27
CA VAL A 759 -22.06 -4.28 9.61
C VAL A 759 -22.12 -5.67 10.23
N MET A 760 -21.57 -5.83 11.44
CA MET A 760 -21.64 -7.06 12.21
C MET A 760 -22.79 -6.98 13.22
N VAL A 761 -23.82 -7.84 13.06
CA VAL A 761 -24.96 -7.93 13.94
C VAL A 761 -24.85 -9.20 14.81
N PRO A 762 -25.05 -9.13 16.14
CA PRO A 762 -25.07 -10.33 16.98
C PRO A 762 -26.05 -11.40 16.46
N CYS A 763 -25.62 -12.66 16.49
CA CYS A 763 -26.47 -13.77 16.04
C CYS A 763 -27.70 -13.90 16.94
N GLU A 764 -28.90 -13.90 16.36
CA GLU A 764 -30.17 -13.97 17.06
C GLU A 764 -30.36 -15.25 17.90
N VAL A 765 -29.69 -16.35 17.49
CA VAL A 765 -29.82 -17.66 18.14
C VAL A 765 -28.87 -17.78 19.34
N CYS A 766 -27.61 -17.42 19.16
CA CYS A 766 -26.61 -17.58 20.23
C CYS A 766 -26.27 -16.28 20.98
N HIS A 767 -26.85 -15.14 20.55
CA HIS A 767 -26.61 -13.83 21.15
C HIS A 767 -25.12 -13.51 21.40
N GLY A 768 -24.29 -13.79 20.38
CA GLY A 768 -22.84 -13.58 20.46
C GLY A 768 -22.03 -14.69 21.11
N LYS A 769 -22.66 -15.70 21.73
CA LYS A 769 -21.99 -16.76 22.53
C LYS A 769 -21.25 -17.83 21.71
N ARG A 770 -21.46 -17.89 20.40
CA ARG A 770 -20.77 -18.80 19.44
C ARG A 770 -21.11 -20.29 19.55
N TYR A 771 -21.69 -20.76 20.64
CA TYR A 771 -21.99 -22.16 20.93
C TYR A 771 -23.50 -22.46 20.94
N ASN A 772 -23.85 -23.72 20.78
CA ASN A 772 -25.21 -24.20 20.99
C ASN A 772 -25.50 -24.34 22.49
N ARG A 773 -26.77 -24.43 22.84
CA ARG A 773 -27.24 -24.47 24.23
C ARG A 773 -26.65 -25.64 25.02
N GLU A 774 -26.61 -26.83 24.44
CA GLU A 774 -26.10 -28.04 25.11
C GLU A 774 -24.62 -27.94 25.51
N THR A 775 -23.76 -27.32 24.67
CA THR A 775 -22.35 -27.11 25.00
C THR A 775 -22.17 -26.13 26.15
N MET A 776 -23.10 -25.14 26.26
CA MET A 776 -23.05 -24.13 27.33
C MET A 776 -23.54 -24.67 28.70
N GLU A 777 -24.18 -25.82 28.74
CA GLU A 777 -24.61 -26.47 29.99
C GLU A 777 -23.42 -26.99 30.81
N VAL A 778 -22.32 -27.41 30.15
CA VAL A 778 -21.11 -27.87 30.83
C VAL A 778 -20.41 -26.65 31.47
N ARG A 779 -20.18 -26.71 32.78
CA ARG A 779 -19.66 -25.57 33.55
C ARG A 779 -18.45 -25.94 34.42
N TYR A 780 -17.43 -25.08 34.39
CA TYR A 780 -16.31 -25.11 35.31
C TYR A 780 -16.40 -23.92 36.26
N LYS A 781 -16.35 -24.14 37.55
CA LYS A 781 -16.60 -23.12 38.63
C LYS A 781 -17.84 -22.24 38.30
N GLY A 782 -18.94 -22.86 37.80
CA GLY A 782 -20.19 -22.17 37.47
C GLY A 782 -20.18 -21.41 36.15
N LYS A 783 -19.10 -21.39 35.36
CA LYS A 783 -18.98 -20.69 34.07
C LYS A 783 -18.95 -21.65 32.90
N SER A 784 -19.71 -21.35 31.83
CA SER A 784 -19.65 -22.06 30.56
C SER A 784 -18.42 -21.66 29.76
N ILE A 785 -18.08 -22.42 28.71
CA ILE A 785 -16.96 -22.06 27.83
C ILE A 785 -17.16 -20.71 27.12
N ALA A 786 -18.40 -20.34 26.85
CA ALA A 786 -18.71 -19.02 26.30
C ALA A 786 -18.46 -17.90 27.34
N ASP A 787 -18.84 -18.12 28.60
CA ASP A 787 -18.58 -17.16 29.69
C ASP A 787 -17.07 -16.99 29.92
N VAL A 788 -16.28 -18.06 29.77
CA VAL A 788 -14.82 -18.02 29.87
C VAL A 788 -14.21 -17.16 28.75
N LEU A 789 -14.70 -17.31 27.52
CA LEU A 789 -14.25 -16.45 26.40
C LEU A 789 -14.63 -14.97 26.58
N ASP A 790 -15.71 -14.70 27.30
CA ASP A 790 -16.15 -13.32 27.63
C ASP A 790 -15.45 -12.69 28.83
N MET A 791 -14.63 -13.47 29.54
CA MET A 791 -13.82 -12.96 30.66
C MET A 791 -12.69 -12.06 30.12
N THR A 792 -12.43 -10.97 30.86
CA THR A 792 -11.19 -10.23 30.67
C THR A 792 -10.00 -11.06 31.14
N ILE A 793 -8.81 -10.77 30.59
CA ILE A 793 -7.57 -11.46 30.97
C ILE A 793 -7.35 -11.38 32.49
N ASN A 794 -7.59 -10.22 33.11
CA ASN A 794 -7.49 -10.07 34.57
C ASN A 794 -8.41 -11.05 35.31
N GLN A 795 -9.68 -11.17 34.91
CA GLN A 795 -10.63 -12.11 35.51
C GLN A 795 -10.21 -13.58 35.26
N ALA A 796 -9.67 -13.85 34.09
CA ALA A 796 -9.23 -15.20 33.74
C ALA A 796 -7.99 -15.65 34.52
N VAL A 797 -7.07 -14.74 34.84
CA VAL A 797 -5.90 -15.04 35.71
C VAL A 797 -6.38 -15.50 37.09
N GLU A 798 -7.33 -14.77 37.70
CA GLU A 798 -7.90 -15.11 38.99
C GLU A 798 -8.73 -16.42 38.92
N PHE A 799 -9.46 -16.64 37.80
CA PHE A 799 -10.34 -17.82 37.64
C PHE A 799 -9.54 -19.14 37.46
N PHE A 800 -8.41 -19.09 36.73
CA PHE A 800 -7.57 -20.23 36.41
C PHE A 800 -6.28 -20.33 37.26
N ASP A 801 -6.22 -19.68 38.40
CA ASP A 801 -5.02 -19.69 39.29
C ASP A 801 -4.54 -21.08 39.65
N ALA A 802 -5.46 -22.02 39.86
CA ALA A 802 -5.18 -23.43 40.20
C ALA A 802 -4.84 -24.30 38.97
N VAL A 803 -4.76 -23.78 37.76
CA VAL A 803 -4.46 -24.55 36.54
C VAL A 803 -3.22 -24.00 35.86
N PRO A 804 -2.00 -24.49 36.23
CA PRO A 804 -0.74 -23.89 35.79
C PRO A 804 -0.56 -23.78 34.26
N SER A 805 -1.02 -24.77 33.49
CA SER A 805 -0.94 -24.79 32.02
C SER A 805 -1.73 -23.65 31.35
N ILE A 806 -2.82 -23.22 31.98
CA ILE A 806 -3.67 -22.11 31.51
C ILE A 806 -3.16 -20.80 32.11
N SER A 807 -2.95 -20.78 33.44
CA SER A 807 -2.56 -19.59 34.20
C SER A 807 -1.27 -18.94 33.66
N GLN A 808 -0.22 -19.74 33.35
CA GLN A 808 1.04 -19.22 32.81
C GLN A 808 0.86 -18.44 31.52
N LYS A 809 0.06 -18.95 30.58
CA LYS A 809 -0.18 -18.30 29.27
C LYS A 809 -1.02 -17.03 29.41
N ILE A 810 -2.00 -17.03 30.30
CA ILE A 810 -2.88 -15.86 30.54
C ILE A 810 -2.11 -14.78 31.31
N THR A 811 -1.24 -15.17 32.29
CA THR A 811 -0.39 -14.22 33.01
C THR A 811 0.58 -13.50 32.07
N ALA A 812 1.11 -14.17 31.04
CA ALA A 812 1.94 -13.50 30.03
C ALA A 812 1.17 -12.39 29.29
N LEU A 813 -0.12 -12.60 28.97
CA LEU A 813 -0.97 -11.56 28.39
C LEU A 813 -1.22 -10.38 29.37
N GLN A 814 -1.37 -10.67 30.64
CA GLN A 814 -1.53 -9.64 31.67
C GLN A 814 -0.25 -8.80 31.83
N GLN A 815 0.92 -9.46 31.83
CA GLN A 815 2.24 -8.80 31.98
C GLN A 815 2.54 -7.78 30.87
N VAL A 816 2.05 -7.99 29.65
CA VAL A 816 2.19 -7.02 28.54
C VAL A 816 1.12 -5.92 28.58
N GLY A 817 0.38 -5.75 29.66
CA GLY A 817 -0.61 -4.70 29.83
C GLY A 817 -1.97 -4.97 29.17
N LEU A 818 -2.26 -6.21 28.74
CA LEU A 818 -3.53 -6.56 28.07
C LEU A 818 -4.63 -7.08 29.02
N GLY A 819 -4.52 -6.82 30.32
CA GLY A 819 -5.45 -7.34 31.32
C GLY A 819 -6.92 -6.97 31.09
N TYR A 820 -7.20 -5.93 30.35
CA TYR A 820 -8.53 -5.42 30.08
C TYR A 820 -9.25 -6.08 28.90
N ILE A 821 -8.54 -6.67 27.92
CA ILE A 821 -9.16 -7.33 26.76
C ILE A 821 -9.80 -8.65 27.15
N LYS A 822 -10.82 -9.09 26.38
CA LYS A 822 -11.47 -10.39 26.60
C LYS A 822 -10.67 -11.51 25.93
N LEU A 823 -10.63 -12.71 26.52
CA LEU A 823 -9.99 -13.90 25.93
C LEU A 823 -10.52 -14.22 24.53
N GLY A 824 -11.83 -14.11 24.33
CA GLY A 824 -12.52 -14.38 23.06
C GLY A 824 -12.74 -13.17 22.18
N GLN A 825 -12.12 -12.01 22.45
CA GLN A 825 -12.24 -10.79 21.64
C GLN A 825 -11.77 -11.07 20.23
N SER A 826 -12.58 -10.69 19.21
CA SER A 826 -12.20 -10.90 17.81
C SER A 826 -10.90 -10.14 17.47
N SER A 827 -10.00 -10.79 16.72
CA SER A 827 -8.78 -10.15 16.24
C SER A 827 -9.03 -8.93 15.35
N THR A 828 -10.19 -8.87 14.71
CA THR A 828 -10.59 -7.73 13.84
C THR A 828 -10.96 -6.49 14.64
N THR A 829 -11.22 -6.62 15.95
CA THR A 829 -11.54 -5.50 16.85
C THR A 829 -10.35 -5.07 17.72
N LEU A 830 -9.23 -5.75 17.61
CA LEU A 830 -8.00 -5.38 18.29
C LEU A 830 -7.27 -4.28 17.49
N SER A 831 -6.67 -3.33 18.21
CA SER A 831 -5.75 -2.36 17.60
C SER A 831 -4.46 -3.05 17.15
N GLY A 832 -3.67 -2.37 16.30
CA GLY A 832 -2.36 -2.88 15.86
C GLY A 832 -1.43 -3.16 17.05
N GLY A 833 -1.34 -2.24 18.00
CA GLY A 833 -0.54 -2.39 19.22
C GLY A 833 -1.03 -3.50 20.15
N GLU A 834 -2.35 -3.69 20.29
CA GLU A 834 -2.90 -4.82 21.06
C GLU A 834 -2.55 -6.16 20.41
N SER A 835 -2.68 -6.26 19.08
CA SER A 835 -2.30 -7.45 18.30
C SER A 835 -0.81 -7.78 18.47
N GLN A 836 0.04 -6.78 18.42
CA GLN A 836 1.47 -6.89 18.63
C GLN A 836 1.82 -7.40 20.04
N ARG A 837 1.17 -6.85 21.07
CA ARG A 837 1.37 -7.29 22.45
C ARG A 837 0.87 -8.73 22.69
N VAL A 838 -0.20 -9.19 22.02
CA VAL A 838 -0.62 -10.60 22.06
C VAL A 838 0.46 -11.52 21.45
N LYS A 839 1.08 -11.10 20.32
CA LYS A 839 2.21 -11.83 19.72
C LYS A 839 3.39 -11.94 20.70
N LEU A 840 3.76 -10.81 21.29
CA LEU A 840 4.84 -10.77 22.29
C LEU A 840 4.54 -11.67 23.49
N ALA A 841 3.32 -11.61 24.06
CA ALA A 841 2.90 -12.47 25.17
C ALA A 841 2.99 -13.96 24.84
N THR A 842 2.68 -14.33 23.59
CA THR A 842 2.79 -15.72 23.12
C THR A 842 4.23 -16.22 23.17
N GLU A 843 5.19 -15.39 22.80
CA GLU A 843 6.62 -15.74 22.87
C GLU A 843 7.14 -15.77 24.30
N LEU A 844 6.68 -14.85 25.16
CA LEU A 844 7.01 -14.86 26.59
C LEU A 844 6.56 -16.14 27.32
N GLY A 845 5.46 -16.75 26.88
CA GLY A 845 4.96 -18.02 27.41
C GLY A 845 5.74 -19.26 26.97
N LYS A 846 6.71 -19.13 26.04
CA LYS A 846 7.55 -20.23 25.55
C LYS A 846 8.86 -20.35 26.38
N LYS A 847 9.48 -21.53 26.29
CA LYS A 847 10.79 -21.75 26.90
C LYS A 847 11.84 -20.89 26.18
N ASP A 848 12.62 -20.15 26.95
CA ASP A 848 13.62 -19.20 26.46
C ASP A 848 15.00 -19.86 26.39
N THR A 849 15.78 -19.57 25.35
CA THR A 849 17.14 -20.09 25.14
C THR A 849 18.22 -19.06 25.46
N GLY A 850 17.87 -17.79 25.64
CA GLY A 850 18.80 -16.68 25.82
C GLY A 850 19.62 -16.30 24.59
N LYS A 851 19.27 -16.82 23.40
CA LYS A 851 19.92 -16.50 22.11
C LYS A 851 18.92 -16.09 21.03
N THR A 852 17.72 -15.73 21.43
CA THR A 852 16.66 -15.31 20.49
C THR A 852 16.82 -13.85 20.13
N LEU A 853 16.66 -13.53 18.84
CA LEU A 853 16.57 -12.17 18.34
C LEU A 853 15.10 -11.79 18.16
N TYR A 854 14.64 -10.78 18.88
CA TYR A 854 13.32 -10.18 18.74
C TYR A 854 13.40 -8.92 17.90
N ILE A 855 12.54 -8.78 16.91
CA ILE A 855 12.39 -7.57 16.09
C ILE A 855 10.98 -7.03 16.34
N LEU A 856 10.89 -5.78 16.82
CA LEU A 856 9.64 -5.09 17.08
C LEU A 856 9.56 -3.81 16.22
N ASP A 857 8.43 -3.61 15.57
CA ASP A 857 8.19 -2.42 14.74
C ASP A 857 7.17 -1.52 15.44
N GLU A 858 7.62 -0.34 15.88
CA GLU A 858 6.84 0.71 16.58
C GLU A 858 5.92 0.15 17.68
N PRO A 859 6.47 -0.57 18.70
CA PRO A 859 5.63 -1.27 19.69
C PRO A 859 4.91 -0.34 20.67
N THR A 860 5.21 0.97 20.69
CA THR A 860 4.56 1.96 21.56
C THR A 860 3.35 2.63 20.92
N THR A 861 3.00 2.25 19.72
CA THR A 861 1.83 2.76 19.00
C THR A 861 0.55 2.63 19.82
N GLY A 862 -0.16 3.74 20.04
CA GLY A 862 -1.41 3.80 20.80
C GLY A 862 -1.28 3.56 22.30
N LEU A 863 -0.08 3.69 22.85
CA LEU A 863 0.17 3.48 24.28
C LEU A 863 0.31 4.78 25.06
N HIS A 864 -0.38 4.82 26.19
CA HIS A 864 -0.16 5.83 27.21
C HIS A 864 1.22 5.60 27.90
N PHE A 865 1.83 6.63 28.47
CA PHE A 865 3.13 6.56 29.16
C PHE A 865 3.26 5.39 30.15
N GLU A 866 2.21 5.10 30.92
CA GLU A 866 2.20 3.98 31.85
C GLU A 866 2.24 2.62 31.14
N ASP A 867 1.55 2.49 30.02
CA ASP A 867 1.56 1.27 29.20
C ASP A 867 2.94 1.08 28.55
N ILE A 868 3.61 2.15 28.13
CA ILE A 868 4.99 2.14 27.62
C ILE A 868 5.93 1.65 28.72
N ARG A 869 5.82 2.16 29.95
CA ARG A 869 6.63 1.71 31.08
C ARG A 869 6.49 0.20 31.30
N ILE A 870 5.26 -0.31 31.32
CA ILE A 870 4.98 -1.75 31.51
C ILE A 870 5.60 -2.57 30.36
N LEU A 871 5.44 -2.12 29.11
CA LEU A 871 6.02 -2.80 27.95
C LEU A 871 7.53 -2.84 28.03
N MET A 872 8.17 -1.69 28.37
CA MET A 872 9.62 -1.62 28.46
C MET A 872 10.18 -2.47 29.59
N ASP A 873 9.50 -2.57 30.74
CA ASP A 873 9.88 -3.50 31.83
C ASP A 873 9.90 -4.96 31.36
N VAL A 874 8.97 -5.35 30.47
CA VAL A 874 8.93 -6.69 29.89
C VAL A 874 10.09 -6.92 28.91
N LEU A 875 10.35 -5.95 28.04
CA LEU A 875 11.43 -6.05 27.05
C LEU A 875 12.81 -6.06 27.72
N GLN A 876 13.00 -5.25 28.76
CA GLN A 876 14.22 -5.26 29.57
C GLN A 876 14.47 -6.64 30.19
N LYS A 877 13.44 -7.29 30.78
CA LYS A 877 13.52 -8.65 31.29
C LYS A 877 13.91 -9.70 30.25
N LEU A 878 13.46 -9.52 28.97
CA LEU A 878 13.88 -10.41 27.89
C LEU A 878 15.37 -10.27 27.59
N VAL A 879 15.88 -9.04 27.58
CA VAL A 879 17.31 -8.77 27.35
C VAL A 879 18.15 -9.29 28.54
N ASP A 880 17.67 -9.13 29.77
CA ASP A 880 18.35 -9.64 30.98
C ASP A 880 18.53 -11.15 30.96
N LYS A 881 17.71 -11.90 30.24
CA LYS A 881 17.85 -13.34 30.01
C LYS A 881 18.90 -13.72 28.96
N GLY A 882 19.55 -12.72 28.33
CA GLY A 882 20.59 -12.92 27.32
C GLY A 882 20.09 -12.71 25.85
N ASN A 883 18.80 -12.49 25.64
CA ASN A 883 18.26 -12.27 24.30
C ASN A 883 18.66 -10.90 23.73
N THR A 884 18.52 -10.75 22.43
CA THR A 884 18.69 -9.47 21.74
C THR A 884 17.33 -8.95 21.31
N VAL A 885 17.08 -7.66 21.55
CA VAL A 885 15.84 -7.00 21.14
C VAL A 885 16.19 -5.82 20.26
N ILE A 886 15.70 -5.83 19.02
CA ILE A 886 15.78 -4.71 18.08
C ILE A 886 14.40 -4.06 17.99
N ILE A 887 14.33 -2.75 18.21
CA ILE A 887 13.10 -1.97 18.15
C ILE A 887 13.27 -0.86 17.10
N ILE A 888 12.37 -0.75 16.15
CA ILE A 888 12.22 0.45 15.31
C ILE A 888 11.33 1.40 16.08
N GLU A 889 11.82 2.60 16.44
CA GLU A 889 11.07 3.53 17.29
C GLU A 889 11.43 5.00 17.08
N HIS A 890 10.43 5.85 17.37
CA HIS A 890 10.54 7.31 17.38
C HIS A 890 10.29 7.91 18.77
N ASN A 891 9.70 7.14 19.67
CA ASN A 891 9.35 7.58 21.01
C ASN A 891 10.61 7.77 21.87
N LEU A 892 10.83 8.98 22.37
CA LEU A 892 12.01 9.33 23.18
C LEU A 892 12.07 8.55 24.49
N ASP A 893 10.92 8.17 25.07
CA ASP A 893 10.85 7.36 26.27
C ASP A 893 11.42 5.95 26.08
N VAL A 894 11.36 5.43 24.84
CA VAL A 894 11.99 4.15 24.48
C VAL A 894 13.44 4.35 24.10
N ILE A 895 13.73 5.37 23.29
CA ILE A 895 15.09 5.66 22.77
C ILE A 895 16.06 5.87 23.95
N LYS A 896 15.67 6.62 24.99
CA LYS A 896 16.49 6.86 26.18
C LYS A 896 16.80 5.61 27.00
N LEU A 897 16.01 4.51 26.82
CA LEU A 897 16.22 3.23 27.54
C LEU A 897 17.15 2.27 26.80
N ALA A 898 17.51 2.56 25.57
CA ALA A 898 18.33 1.68 24.73
C ALA A 898 19.72 1.43 25.31
N ASP A 899 20.27 0.25 25.10
CA ASP A 899 21.71 -0.04 25.34
C ASP A 899 22.54 0.38 24.13
N HIS A 900 21.92 0.40 22.93
CA HIS A 900 22.56 0.79 21.69
C HIS A 900 21.53 1.41 20.74
N ILE A 901 21.89 2.53 20.13
CA ILE A 901 21.07 3.24 19.15
C ILE A 901 21.76 3.15 17.79
N ILE A 902 20.94 3.04 16.73
CA ILE A 902 21.35 3.18 15.34
C ILE A 902 20.43 4.23 14.74
N ASP A 903 20.97 5.42 14.41
CA ASP A 903 20.22 6.54 13.87
C ASP A 903 20.43 6.68 12.36
N LEU A 904 19.32 6.61 11.59
CA LEU A 904 19.31 6.73 10.14
C LEU A 904 18.81 8.11 9.69
N GLY A 905 19.41 8.64 8.64
CA GLY A 905 19.03 9.95 8.11
C GLY A 905 19.87 10.34 6.88
N PRO A 906 20.14 11.65 6.71
CA PRO A 906 19.66 12.80 7.51
C PRO A 906 18.17 13.12 7.33
N ASP A 907 17.60 12.82 6.15
CA ASP A 907 16.22 13.09 5.79
C ASP A 907 15.48 11.82 5.34
N GLY A 908 14.25 11.95 4.86
CA GLY A 908 13.47 10.89 4.24
C GLY A 908 13.75 10.73 2.75
N GLY A 909 13.38 9.57 2.16
CA GLY A 909 13.51 9.29 0.74
C GLY A 909 14.96 9.35 0.24
N ARG A 910 15.20 9.99 -0.90
CA ARG A 910 16.54 10.11 -1.51
C ARG A 910 17.55 10.86 -0.63
N GLY A 911 17.08 11.77 0.22
CA GLY A 911 17.90 12.49 1.19
C GLY A 911 18.29 11.66 2.41
N GLY A 912 17.75 10.45 2.57
CA GLY A 912 18.04 9.52 3.67
C GLY A 912 18.96 8.38 3.28
N GLY A 913 18.82 7.29 4.00
CA GLY A 913 19.47 6.01 3.68
C GLY A 913 20.90 5.88 4.15
N GLU A 914 21.35 6.72 5.09
CA GLU A 914 22.69 6.69 5.67
C GLU A 914 22.60 6.44 7.19
N ILE A 915 23.61 5.79 7.78
CA ILE A 915 23.76 5.72 9.23
C ILE A 915 24.50 7.00 9.66
N LEU A 916 23.83 7.81 10.48
CA LEU A 916 24.38 9.07 10.97
C LEU A 916 25.24 8.89 12.21
N THR A 917 24.73 8.10 13.15
CA THR A 917 25.43 7.83 14.42
C THR A 917 24.98 6.51 15.02
N THR A 918 25.89 5.86 15.75
CA THR A 918 25.61 4.64 16.49
C THR A 918 26.29 4.72 17.87
N GLY A 919 25.71 4.12 18.89
CA GLY A 919 26.31 4.13 20.23
C GLY A 919 25.28 4.10 21.33
N THR A 920 25.69 4.42 22.55
CA THR A 920 24.77 4.59 23.68
C THR A 920 23.92 5.86 23.51
N PRO A 921 22.77 5.98 24.17
CA PRO A 921 21.99 7.23 24.14
C PRO A 921 22.81 8.47 24.51
N GLU A 922 23.72 8.34 25.46
CA GLU A 922 24.62 9.42 25.89
C GLU A 922 25.65 9.81 24.83
N ASP A 923 26.10 8.86 24.02
CA ASP A 923 27.03 9.11 22.90
C ASP A 923 26.31 9.75 21.73
N VAL A 924 25.12 9.24 21.38
CA VAL A 924 24.28 9.78 20.31
C VAL A 924 23.86 11.22 20.62
N ALA A 925 23.49 11.53 21.87
CA ALA A 925 23.12 12.89 22.28
C ALA A 925 24.23 13.95 22.14
N LYS A 926 25.50 13.52 21.99
CA LYS A 926 26.65 14.42 21.73
C LYS A 926 26.88 14.69 20.24
N SER A 927 26.22 13.95 19.37
CA SER A 927 26.40 14.08 17.92
C SER A 927 25.67 15.33 17.41
N ASP A 928 26.27 16.00 16.44
CA ASP A 928 25.65 17.13 15.72
C ASP A 928 24.99 16.66 14.40
N LYS A 929 25.00 15.36 14.11
CA LYS A 929 24.44 14.80 12.87
C LYS A 929 23.00 14.35 13.06
N GLY A 930 22.10 14.86 12.24
CA GLY A 930 20.70 14.49 12.25
C GLY A 930 19.86 15.22 13.29
N TYR A 931 18.63 14.79 13.45
CA TYR A 931 17.65 15.44 14.34
C TYR A 931 17.48 14.73 15.69
N THR A 932 17.61 13.40 15.70
CA THR A 932 17.45 12.59 16.93
C THR A 932 18.33 13.06 18.08
N PRO A 933 19.63 13.38 17.88
CA PRO A 933 20.51 13.80 18.97
C PRO A 933 20.00 15.03 19.72
N MET A 934 19.47 16.03 18.99
CA MET A 934 18.96 17.27 19.57
C MET A 934 17.80 17.02 20.54
N PHE A 935 16.81 16.19 20.12
CA PHE A 935 15.66 15.88 20.95
C PHE A 935 16.04 14.97 22.12
N LEU A 936 16.90 13.98 21.87
CA LEU A 936 17.37 13.06 22.91
C LEU A 936 18.16 13.81 24.00
N LYS A 937 19.02 14.76 23.62
CA LYS A 937 19.76 15.60 24.59
C LYS A 937 18.82 16.36 25.50
N ARG A 938 17.79 17.02 24.92
CA ARG A 938 16.77 17.72 25.72
C ARG A 938 16.08 16.82 26.73
N GLU A 939 15.74 15.59 26.31
CA GLU A 939 15.07 14.64 27.20
C GLU A 939 15.98 14.13 28.32
N LEU A 940 17.26 13.84 28.02
CA LEU A 940 18.23 13.42 29.01
C LEU A 940 18.54 14.54 30.03
N ASP A 941 18.74 15.78 29.58
CA ASP A 941 18.98 16.95 30.44
C ASP A 941 17.78 17.24 31.35
N ARG A 942 16.56 17.08 30.81
CA ARG A 942 15.30 17.28 31.55
C ARG A 942 15.19 16.28 32.72
N GLN A 943 15.51 15.01 32.50
CA GLN A 943 15.49 13.99 33.54
C GLN A 943 16.61 14.14 34.59
N GLN A 944 17.79 14.63 34.21
CA GLN A 944 18.87 14.91 35.15
C GLN A 944 18.46 16.01 36.15
N LYS A 945 17.78 17.05 35.69
CA LYS A 945 17.26 18.15 36.54
C LYS A 945 16.17 17.68 37.51
N THR A 946 15.40 16.66 37.18
CA THR A 946 14.33 16.15 38.03
C THR A 946 14.87 15.19 39.11
N ASN A 947 16.02 14.52 38.84
CA ASN A 947 16.66 13.61 39.77
C ASN A 947 17.68 14.31 40.69
N SER A 948 18.06 15.55 40.42
CA SER A 948 18.89 16.42 41.28
C SER A 948 18.01 17.29 42.20
#